data_034988eeaa395f80ecdf717cc8c7a1e1
#
_entry.id   034988eeaa395f80ecdf717cc8c7a1e1
#
_cell.length_a   1.000
_cell.length_b   1.000
_cell.length_c   1.000
_cell.angle_alpha   90.00
_cell.angle_beta   90.00
_cell.angle_gamma   90.00
#
_symmetry.space_group_name_H-M   'P 1'
#
loop_
_entity.id
_entity.type
_entity.pdbx_description
1 polymer ?
#
loop_
_entity_poly.entity_id
_entity_poly.type
_entity_poly.pdbx_seq_one_letter_code
_entity_poly.pdbx_strand_id
1 'polypeptide(L)'
;MNGNLASMECDNSYIPKKLTYYVTESVANGTGTTETLKEYKVDIKGAIVACGGSADLKLVNLYKTGDKAGTFNLESGAITQQQNSIDQNYSVNSLVYAEEGSVVNMSGGYVCGATSMNHGAGIELGTKNNSGATLNLTGGVIAGNYAPNGGGVNAYGSTINMTGGTGGTTGGTISGNGTFENLPGYGAGICAQNSDVTVSDGYVTNNNCQFDYMQQGMEDKHKGNGCHGGGGIAAFNGGSLTINGGYITGNYSAEAGGGIYAGAWGQALSTFKFSGGTIASNVAQNSEGGGIRIAAPTVGLFEVPKGSHAYITNNTTNTTNDWGGGGVFVQGYGDNVQAASLKIYNALITKNDAQGFGGGFAACPTGETAITNTDGIAIFGNTDKNGEHRSGGTHGKNDDADKSNDDDSKGEITEGFKNAGHRDLFLIRDQKTSNNYIAAVTGQMLVDGAANWTGMIDGQPTTIGKYDGAQAKYMIGLDANPSEYDQGQAVSNARLFITGNTSNVHGGGIMTNGNVVAGSTQEVKVHHEIKLSGTKALTGLSLTKGEFSFQLLKPNESGKGPYFDKDDKLHFNDCPEVCNPVTNDASGDFVFDLGGVYSTGTNVYYLVEDPDYNHVDGVDYDKTIYRIELTTGIETRSVLGINYIDYSVTNVTVTKLENKQWKTITPSYGSDGSIKITDGNTGNTFTNAYVQGSWTPQMTKKVDGGEMKAFTFELANADDVNFTKPERATINPDSANVKTDKNGNATSTVNFKPRYYKLTDLKNGSKTFTYYVREKDDSSTYSHYKFDKSVYKLNVTMAVQKDGRIVASKVTYTKIKDRDGNEVTNDTDHDLTDTSIPTFTNTYSTSLPLSGMSGVTLTYLAGAAVLCAAAAWMHIRRKANAKGGKRRE
;
A
#
# COMPACT_ATOMS: atom_id res chain seq x y z
N MET A 1 -19.47 21.81 -0.40
CA MET A 1 -19.10 22.23 -1.75
C MET A 1 -20.19 21.71 -2.66
N ASN A 2 -20.92 22.58 -3.30
CA ASN A 2 -21.87 22.19 -4.34
C ASN A 2 -21.03 21.61 -5.49
N GLY A 3 -21.35 20.42 -5.99
CA GLY A 3 -20.54 19.74 -7.00
C GLY A 3 -20.16 20.66 -8.17
N ASN A 4 -18.99 20.46 -8.72
CA ASN A 4 -18.49 21.26 -9.83
C ASN A 4 -19.24 20.87 -11.12
N LEU A 5 -20.28 21.60 -11.43
CA LEU A 5 -21.11 21.37 -12.61
C LEU A 5 -20.34 21.69 -13.89
N ALA A 6 -20.61 20.93 -14.94
CA ALA A 6 -20.01 21.19 -16.24
C ALA A 6 -20.58 22.46 -16.88
N SER A 7 -19.76 23.15 -17.70
CA SER A 7 -20.17 24.36 -18.43
C SER A 7 -19.68 24.33 -19.87
N MET A 8 -20.30 25.14 -20.72
CA MET A 8 -20.02 25.18 -22.15
C MET A 8 -19.76 26.61 -22.65
N GLU A 9 -18.74 26.75 -23.48
CA GLU A 9 -18.56 27.96 -24.30
C GLU A 9 -19.12 27.71 -25.69
N CYS A 10 -19.99 28.61 -26.15
CA CYS A 10 -20.73 28.46 -27.41
C CYS A 10 -20.21 29.45 -28.46
N ASP A 11 -20.47 29.16 -29.74
CA ASP A 11 -20.34 30.11 -30.82
C ASP A 11 -21.51 31.12 -30.88
N ASN A 12 -21.50 32.00 -31.84
CA ASN A 12 -22.55 33.03 -32.06
C ASN A 12 -23.91 32.45 -32.37
N SER A 13 -24.00 31.18 -32.68
CA SER A 13 -25.27 30.43 -32.89
C SER A 13 -25.67 29.62 -31.66
N TYR A 14 -25.01 29.89 -30.52
CA TYR A 14 -25.25 29.18 -29.25
C TYR A 14 -24.96 27.65 -29.31
N ILE A 15 -24.15 27.22 -30.27
CA ILE A 15 -23.69 25.83 -30.38
C ILE A 15 -22.44 25.63 -29.53
N PRO A 16 -22.40 24.69 -28.60
CA PRO A 16 -21.21 24.40 -27.80
C PRO A 16 -19.98 24.07 -28.64
N LYS A 17 -18.88 24.76 -28.38
CA LYS A 17 -17.56 24.56 -29.02
C LYS A 17 -16.51 24.09 -28.02
N LYS A 18 -16.68 24.43 -26.73
CA LYS A 18 -15.82 23.93 -25.68
C LYS A 18 -16.69 23.43 -24.53
N LEU A 19 -16.22 22.37 -23.92
CA LEU A 19 -16.81 21.78 -22.71
C LEU A 19 -15.78 21.86 -21.59
N THR A 20 -16.21 22.43 -20.45
CA THR A 20 -15.47 22.33 -19.20
C THR A 20 -16.19 21.34 -18.30
N TYR A 21 -15.50 20.33 -17.84
CA TYR A 21 -16.02 19.38 -16.86
C TYR A 21 -14.92 19.01 -15.85
N TYR A 22 -15.33 18.39 -14.77
CA TYR A 22 -14.44 18.11 -13.64
C TYR A 22 -14.43 16.62 -13.33
N VAL A 23 -13.24 16.11 -13.02
CA VAL A 23 -13.05 14.73 -12.57
C VAL A 23 -12.32 14.77 -11.24
N THR A 24 -12.93 14.20 -10.22
CA THR A 24 -12.22 13.92 -8.96
C THR A 24 -11.51 12.59 -9.11
N GLU A 25 -10.23 12.66 -9.49
CA GLU A 25 -9.37 11.48 -9.57
C GLU A 25 -9.01 11.01 -8.16
N SER A 26 -8.99 9.71 -7.96
CA SER A 26 -8.66 9.10 -6.68
C SER A 26 -7.52 8.11 -6.88
N VAL A 27 -6.48 8.24 -6.07
CA VAL A 27 -5.31 7.36 -6.09
C VAL A 27 -5.19 6.69 -4.73
N ALA A 28 -5.09 5.36 -4.73
CA ALA A 28 -4.90 4.60 -3.50
C ALA A 28 -3.60 4.98 -2.79
N ASN A 29 -3.67 5.21 -1.48
CA ASN A 29 -2.57 5.62 -0.62
C ASN A 29 -2.64 4.85 0.70
N GLY A 30 -2.03 3.68 0.75
CA GLY A 30 -2.11 2.79 1.90
C GLY A 30 -3.54 2.33 2.17
N THR A 31 -4.09 2.68 3.33
CA THR A 31 -5.47 2.30 3.73
C THR A 31 -6.55 3.22 3.19
N GLY A 32 -6.20 4.32 2.57
CA GLY A 32 -7.13 5.32 2.05
C GLY A 32 -6.83 5.69 0.62
N THR A 33 -7.39 6.82 0.22
CA THR A 33 -7.20 7.41 -1.09
C THR A 33 -6.86 8.89 -0.97
N THR A 34 -6.20 9.42 -1.98
CA THR A 34 -5.97 10.85 -2.12
C THR A 34 -6.71 11.31 -3.36
N GLU A 35 -7.62 12.27 -3.19
CA GLU A 35 -8.43 12.81 -4.26
C GLU A 35 -7.86 14.13 -4.77
N THR A 36 -7.87 14.27 -6.09
CA THR A 36 -7.46 15.48 -6.78
C THR A 36 -8.55 15.89 -7.77
N LEU A 37 -9.10 17.08 -7.59
CA LEU A 37 -10.04 17.64 -8.55
C LEU A 37 -9.28 18.15 -9.79
N LYS A 38 -9.58 17.60 -10.95
CA LYS A 38 -9.04 18.04 -12.23
C LYS A 38 -10.11 18.71 -13.06
N GLU A 39 -9.78 19.86 -13.61
CA GLU A 39 -10.57 20.58 -14.58
C GLU A 39 -10.14 20.16 -15.99
N TYR A 40 -11.07 19.75 -16.81
CA TYR A 40 -10.87 19.43 -18.23
C TYR A 40 -11.57 20.48 -19.10
N LYS A 41 -10.78 21.23 -19.87
CA LYS A 41 -11.25 22.18 -20.88
C LYS A 41 -10.95 21.59 -22.24
N VAL A 42 -11.96 21.14 -22.93
CA VAL A 42 -11.82 20.43 -24.18
C VAL A 42 -12.53 21.16 -25.32
N ASP A 43 -11.84 21.29 -26.46
CA ASP A 43 -12.48 21.71 -27.70
C ASP A 43 -13.28 20.55 -28.26
N ILE A 44 -14.56 20.79 -28.55
CA ILE A 44 -15.43 19.79 -29.20
C ILE A 44 -14.99 19.68 -30.65
N LYS A 45 -14.28 18.62 -30.99
CA LYS A 45 -13.80 18.31 -32.34
C LYS A 45 -14.68 17.26 -33.00
N GLY A 46 -14.82 17.36 -34.34
CA GLY A 46 -15.64 16.45 -35.12
C GLY A 46 -17.03 17.00 -35.40
N ALA A 47 -17.96 16.14 -35.79
CA ALA A 47 -19.33 16.52 -36.07
C ALA A 47 -20.06 16.91 -34.78
N ILE A 48 -20.73 18.04 -34.79
CA ILE A 48 -21.62 18.49 -33.70
C ILE A 48 -23.03 18.43 -34.23
N VAL A 49 -23.85 17.63 -33.57
CA VAL A 49 -25.29 17.56 -33.83
C VAL A 49 -25.99 18.26 -32.68
N ALA A 50 -26.61 19.39 -32.98
CA ALA A 50 -27.28 20.21 -32.01
C ALA A 50 -28.78 20.38 -32.37
N CYS A 51 -29.64 20.32 -31.35
CA CYS A 51 -31.03 20.69 -31.47
C CYS A 51 -31.27 22.07 -30.87
N GLY A 52 -32.12 22.84 -31.51
CA GLY A 52 -32.63 24.12 -31.00
C GLY A 52 -34.14 24.06 -30.74
N GLY A 53 -34.62 24.87 -29.78
CA GLY A 53 -36.03 25.04 -29.54
C GLY A 53 -36.59 24.15 -28.44
N SER A 54 -37.86 24.49 -28.07
CA SER A 54 -38.66 23.80 -27.07
C SER A 54 -39.61 22.85 -27.74
N ALA A 55 -39.53 21.59 -27.45
CA ALA A 55 -40.58 20.58 -27.55
C ALA A 55 -39.99 19.18 -27.34
N ASP A 56 -40.83 18.17 -27.20
CA ASP A 56 -40.58 16.76 -27.05
C ASP A 56 -39.57 16.15 -28.05
N LEU A 57 -38.41 16.80 -28.21
CA LEU A 57 -37.41 16.44 -29.18
C LEU A 57 -36.42 15.43 -28.59
N LYS A 58 -36.33 14.30 -29.22
CA LYS A 58 -35.26 13.29 -29.06
C LYS A 58 -34.35 13.41 -30.26
N LEU A 59 -33.12 13.86 -30.08
CA LEU A 59 -32.20 14.16 -31.18
C LEU A 59 -31.73 12.90 -31.88
N VAL A 60 -31.38 11.89 -31.09
CA VAL A 60 -31.14 10.53 -31.55
C VAL A 60 -32.23 9.66 -30.95
N ASN A 61 -33.03 9.01 -31.76
CA ASN A 61 -34.18 8.25 -31.34
C ASN A 61 -34.13 6.83 -31.92
N LEU A 62 -33.90 5.86 -31.03
CA LEU A 62 -33.75 4.46 -31.36
C LEU A 62 -34.93 3.68 -30.85
N TYR A 63 -35.69 3.08 -31.75
CA TYR A 63 -36.79 2.20 -31.42
C TYR A 63 -36.78 0.94 -32.30
N LYS A 64 -37.50 -0.03 -31.85
CA LYS A 64 -37.66 -1.31 -32.53
C LYS A 64 -38.70 -1.20 -33.63
N THR A 65 -38.35 -1.67 -34.82
CA THR A 65 -39.32 -1.83 -35.93
C THR A 65 -39.35 -3.29 -36.34
N GLY A 66 -40.45 -3.97 -36.08
CA GLY A 66 -40.56 -5.42 -36.20
C GLY A 66 -39.58 -6.12 -35.24
N ASP A 67 -38.75 -6.99 -35.75
CA ASP A 67 -37.71 -7.71 -34.94
C ASP A 67 -36.37 -7.00 -34.90
N LYS A 68 -36.21 -5.82 -35.48
CA LYS A 68 -34.96 -5.10 -35.59
C LYS A 68 -34.92 -3.92 -34.62
N ALA A 69 -33.95 -3.94 -33.73
CA ALA A 69 -33.66 -2.83 -32.83
C ALA A 69 -32.54 -1.94 -33.40
N GLY A 70 -32.52 -0.67 -33.04
CA GLY A 70 -31.53 0.29 -33.50
C GLY A 70 -30.20 0.18 -32.71
N THR A 71 -29.11 0.45 -33.40
CA THR A 71 -27.78 0.62 -32.74
C THR A 71 -27.25 1.98 -33.10
N PHE A 72 -26.77 2.71 -32.08
CA PHE A 72 -26.10 3.98 -32.23
C PHE A 72 -24.68 3.90 -31.66
N ASN A 73 -23.68 4.26 -32.45
CA ASN A 73 -22.28 4.29 -32.03
C ASN A 73 -21.79 5.76 -32.00
N LEU A 74 -21.31 6.21 -30.85
CA LEU A 74 -20.65 7.51 -30.68
C LEU A 74 -19.17 7.29 -30.37
N GLU A 75 -18.31 7.57 -31.36
CA GLU A 75 -16.86 7.40 -31.26
C GLU A 75 -16.14 8.75 -31.12
N SER A 76 -16.71 9.82 -31.62
CA SER A 76 -16.20 11.19 -31.59
C SER A 76 -17.29 12.21 -31.88
N GLY A 77 -16.97 13.53 -31.75
CA GLY A 77 -17.95 14.60 -31.96
C GLY A 77 -18.84 14.82 -30.75
N ALA A 78 -19.97 15.49 -30.94
CA ALA A 78 -20.89 15.79 -29.87
C ALA A 78 -22.35 15.71 -30.27
N ILE A 79 -23.17 15.24 -29.33
CA ILE A 79 -24.62 15.38 -29.34
C ILE A 79 -24.94 16.39 -28.20
N THR A 80 -25.65 17.47 -28.56
CA THR A 80 -25.85 18.58 -27.63
C THR A 80 -27.16 19.32 -27.89
N GLN A 81 -27.57 20.15 -26.93
CA GLN A 81 -28.63 21.14 -27.10
C GLN A 81 -28.00 22.51 -27.38
N GLN A 82 -28.61 23.30 -28.27
CA GLN A 82 -28.25 24.70 -28.46
C GLN A 82 -28.49 25.45 -27.15
N GLN A 83 -27.45 26.15 -26.68
CA GLN A 83 -27.54 26.90 -25.42
C GLN A 83 -28.16 28.28 -25.68
N ASN A 84 -29.25 28.61 -25.05
CA ASN A 84 -29.88 29.93 -25.19
C ASN A 84 -29.63 30.74 -23.91
N SER A 85 -29.02 31.92 -24.02
CA SER A 85 -28.64 32.75 -22.88
C SER A 85 -29.80 33.50 -22.21
N ILE A 86 -31.00 33.42 -22.71
CA ILE A 86 -32.08 34.34 -22.33
C ILE A 86 -33.30 33.64 -21.74
N ASP A 87 -33.60 32.39 -22.07
CA ASP A 87 -34.77 31.69 -21.53
C ASP A 87 -34.44 30.27 -21.06
N GLN A 88 -34.51 30.07 -19.77
CA GLN A 88 -34.40 28.74 -19.13
C GLN A 88 -35.59 27.80 -19.46
N ASN A 89 -36.47 28.17 -20.40
CA ASN A 89 -37.66 27.43 -20.80
C ASN A 89 -37.45 26.44 -21.96
N TYR A 90 -36.24 26.30 -22.47
CA TYR A 90 -35.97 25.33 -23.52
C TYR A 90 -35.58 23.99 -22.91
N SER A 91 -36.47 23.01 -23.01
CA SER A 91 -36.17 21.63 -22.60
C SER A 91 -36.26 20.70 -23.81
N VAL A 92 -35.42 19.71 -23.84
CA VAL A 92 -35.55 18.54 -24.72
C VAL A 92 -36.16 17.39 -23.89
N ASN A 93 -36.66 16.34 -24.52
CA ASN A 93 -36.98 15.12 -23.79
C ASN A 93 -35.67 14.39 -23.40
N SER A 94 -34.80 14.17 -24.39
CA SER A 94 -33.43 13.64 -24.19
C SER A 94 -32.61 13.86 -25.46
N LEU A 95 -31.31 13.99 -25.36
CA LEU A 95 -30.45 14.03 -26.55
C LEU A 95 -30.43 12.68 -27.24
N VAL A 96 -30.26 11.60 -26.48
CA VAL A 96 -30.27 10.23 -27.01
C VAL A 96 -31.33 9.44 -26.26
N TYR A 97 -32.24 8.86 -27.03
CA TYR A 97 -33.29 7.98 -26.54
C TYR A 97 -33.18 6.60 -27.19
N ALA A 98 -33.26 5.57 -26.39
CA ALA A 98 -33.22 4.20 -26.86
C ALA A 98 -34.24 3.33 -26.10
N GLU A 99 -34.97 2.49 -26.81
CA GLU A 99 -35.97 1.57 -26.24
C GLU A 99 -35.81 0.16 -26.80
N GLU A 100 -36.49 -0.78 -26.23
CA GLU A 100 -36.66 -2.20 -26.54
C GLU A 100 -35.58 -2.83 -27.48
N GLY A 101 -34.56 -3.40 -26.90
CA GLY A 101 -33.47 -4.06 -27.63
C GLY A 101 -32.51 -3.14 -28.35
N SER A 102 -32.74 -1.82 -28.33
CA SER A 102 -31.79 -0.85 -28.92
C SER A 102 -30.53 -0.69 -28.10
N VAL A 103 -29.44 -0.40 -28.79
CA VAL A 103 -28.09 -0.34 -28.17
C VAL A 103 -27.44 1.01 -28.46
N VAL A 104 -26.95 1.66 -27.42
CA VAL A 104 -26.12 2.85 -27.49
C VAL A 104 -24.69 2.44 -27.09
N ASN A 105 -23.74 2.50 -28.02
CA ASN A 105 -22.34 2.29 -27.76
C ASN A 105 -21.61 3.62 -27.77
N MET A 106 -20.98 3.98 -26.66
CA MET A 106 -20.20 5.19 -26.55
C MET A 106 -18.76 4.84 -26.19
N SER A 107 -17.86 4.98 -27.16
CA SER A 107 -16.43 4.75 -27.00
C SER A 107 -15.60 6.04 -27.05
N GLY A 108 -16.26 7.16 -27.35
CA GLY A 108 -15.67 8.50 -27.40
C GLY A 108 -16.77 9.56 -27.57
N GLY A 109 -16.37 10.80 -27.85
CA GLY A 109 -17.29 11.92 -28.06
C GLY A 109 -17.98 12.43 -26.80
N TYR A 110 -18.98 13.29 -27.00
CA TYR A 110 -19.64 14.04 -25.93
C TYR A 110 -21.16 14.00 -26.08
N VAL A 111 -21.88 13.76 -24.98
CA VAL A 111 -23.32 13.97 -24.85
C VAL A 111 -23.51 15.04 -23.78
N CYS A 112 -23.83 16.29 -24.17
CA CYS A 112 -23.67 17.39 -23.23
C CYS A 112 -24.68 18.53 -23.44
N GLY A 113 -24.95 19.24 -22.34
CA GLY A 113 -25.65 20.53 -22.35
C GLY A 113 -27.13 20.45 -22.52
N ALA A 114 -27.77 19.33 -22.21
CA ALA A 114 -29.23 19.19 -22.32
C ALA A 114 -29.94 19.58 -21.02
N THR A 115 -31.12 20.12 -21.17
CA THR A 115 -32.06 20.34 -20.08
C THR A 115 -33.39 19.65 -20.40
N SER A 116 -33.88 18.77 -19.52
CA SER A 116 -35.15 18.07 -19.67
C SER A 116 -36.01 18.31 -18.44
N MET A 117 -37.30 18.64 -18.66
CA MET A 117 -38.27 18.73 -17.56
C MET A 117 -38.87 17.37 -17.22
N ASN A 118 -38.56 16.34 -17.99
CA ASN A 118 -39.07 14.99 -17.78
C ASN A 118 -37.98 14.13 -17.11
N HIS A 119 -37.25 13.31 -17.87
CA HIS A 119 -36.21 12.41 -17.39
C HIS A 119 -35.09 12.33 -18.43
N GLY A 120 -33.89 11.95 -18.00
CA GLY A 120 -32.80 11.56 -18.89
C GLY A 120 -32.37 12.61 -19.90
N ALA A 121 -31.95 13.79 -19.48
CA ALA A 121 -31.63 14.88 -20.43
C ALA A 121 -30.52 14.48 -21.41
N GLY A 122 -29.43 13.86 -20.93
CA GLY A 122 -28.37 13.37 -21.79
C GLY A 122 -28.79 12.12 -22.55
N ILE A 123 -28.98 11.03 -21.83
CA ILE A 123 -29.39 9.73 -22.41
C ILE A 123 -30.57 9.18 -21.62
N GLU A 124 -31.61 8.78 -22.31
CA GLU A 124 -32.75 8.07 -21.75
C GLU A 124 -32.86 6.66 -22.35
N LEU A 125 -32.85 5.64 -21.50
CA LEU A 125 -32.90 4.24 -21.86
C LEU A 125 -34.26 3.66 -21.40
N GLY A 126 -35.15 3.46 -22.31
CA GLY A 126 -36.46 2.88 -22.05
C GLY A 126 -37.40 3.78 -21.28
N THR A 127 -38.63 3.35 -21.22
CA THR A 127 -39.73 3.90 -20.42
C THR A 127 -40.45 2.74 -19.74
N LYS A 128 -41.46 3.05 -18.89
CA LYS A 128 -42.29 2.04 -18.25
C LYS A 128 -42.96 1.08 -19.25
N ASN A 129 -43.23 1.56 -20.45
CA ASN A 129 -43.94 0.78 -21.49
C ASN A 129 -43.00 0.18 -22.52
N ASN A 130 -41.78 0.74 -22.69
CA ASN A 130 -40.82 0.37 -23.73
C ASN A 130 -39.43 0.23 -23.12
N SER A 131 -39.26 -0.80 -22.31
CA SER A 131 -38.00 -1.10 -21.60
C SER A 131 -37.09 -2.03 -22.41
N GLY A 132 -35.84 -2.21 -21.96
CA GLY A 132 -34.89 -3.19 -22.54
C GLY A 132 -33.85 -2.62 -23.48
N ALA A 133 -33.52 -1.34 -23.38
CA ALA A 133 -32.38 -0.74 -24.05
C ALA A 133 -31.05 -1.04 -23.33
N THR A 134 -29.93 -0.88 -24.04
CA THR A 134 -28.58 -1.07 -23.48
C THR A 134 -27.69 0.13 -23.78
N LEU A 135 -27.01 0.64 -22.76
CA LEU A 135 -25.87 1.57 -22.91
C LEU A 135 -24.58 0.84 -22.57
N ASN A 136 -23.66 0.81 -23.53
CA ASN A 136 -22.27 0.40 -23.32
C ASN A 136 -21.38 1.65 -23.37
N LEU A 137 -20.86 2.06 -22.23
CA LEU A 137 -20.00 3.23 -22.07
C LEU A 137 -18.58 2.78 -21.81
N THR A 138 -17.74 2.77 -22.87
CA THR A 138 -16.33 2.35 -22.82
C THR A 138 -15.37 3.53 -22.96
N GLY A 139 -15.89 4.73 -23.23
CA GLY A 139 -15.15 5.98 -23.38
C GLY A 139 -16.13 7.14 -23.64
N GLY A 140 -15.57 8.35 -23.81
CA GLY A 140 -16.37 9.56 -23.99
C GLY A 140 -16.89 10.20 -22.70
N VAL A 141 -17.64 11.29 -22.83
CA VAL A 141 -18.07 12.13 -21.70
C VAL A 141 -19.55 12.48 -21.82
N ILE A 142 -20.31 12.22 -20.77
CA ILE A 142 -21.70 12.65 -20.59
C ILE A 142 -21.70 13.73 -19.52
N ALA A 143 -21.92 15.02 -19.89
CA ALA A 143 -21.67 16.11 -18.98
C ALA A 143 -22.62 17.30 -19.13
N GLY A 144 -22.91 17.99 -18.01
CA GLY A 144 -23.68 19.23 -18.01
C GLY A 144 -25.12 19.06 -18.46
N ASN A 145 -25.70 17.88 -18.23
CA ASN A 145 -27.12 17.61 -18.55
C ASN A 145 -27.96 17.70 -17.27
N TYR A 146 -29.19 18.21 -17.38
CA TYR A 146 -30.06 18.49 -16.26
C TYR A 146 -31.45 17.89 -16.48
N ALA A 147 -31.93 17.10 -15.53
CA ALA A 147 -33.29 16.55 -15.52
C ALA A 147 -33.71 16.25 -14.07
N PRO A 148 -35.02 16.07 -13.78
CA PRO A 148 -35.46 15.63 -12.45
C PRO A 148 -34.82 14.30 -12.05
N ASN A 149 -34.71 13.34 -12.98
CA ASN A 149 -34.06 12.05 -12.76
C ASN A 149 -33.03 11.77 -13.86
N GLY A 150 -31.84 11.36 -13.46
CA GLY A 150 -30.80 11.00 -14.38
C GLY A 150 -30.39 12.13 -15.32
N GLY A 151 -29.95 13.27 -14.81
CA GLY A 151 -29.44 14.36 -15.64
C GLY A 151 -28.51 13.85 -16.73
N GLY A 152 -27.54 13.02 -16.38
CA GLY A 152 -26.67 12.35 -17.33
C GLY A 152 -27.35 11.19 -18.04
N VAL A 153 -27.78 10.18 -17.29
CA VAL A 153 -28.44 8.97 -17.83
C VAL A 153 -29.65 8.60 -16.97
N ASN A 154 -30.78 8.43 -17.59
CA ASN A 154 -31.95 7.82 -16.97
C ASN A 154 -32.25 6.48 -17.62
N ALA A 155 -32.50 5.43 -16.84
CA ALA A 155 -32.81 4.11 -17.35
C ALA A 155 -34.03 3.51 -16.68
N TYR A 156 -34.90 2.92 -17.47
CA TYR A 156 -36.04 2.15 -17.02
C TYR A 156 -36.04 0.76 -17.66
N GLY A 157 -36.00 -0.31 -16.85
CA GLY A 157 -36.00 -1.69 -17.32
C GLY A 157 -34.88 -1.98 -18.35
N SER A 158 -33.73 -1.35 -18.21
CA SER A 158 -32.67 -1.29 -19.21
C SER A 158 -31.31 -1.67 -18.60
N THR A 159 -30.29 -1.73 -19.41
CA THR A 159 -28.94 -2.13 -18.96
C THR A 159 -27.92 -1.02 -19.19
N ILE A 160 -27.10 -0.72 -18.21
CA ILE A 160 -25.98 0.22 -18.29
C ILE A 160 -24.70 -0.53 -17.95
N ASN A 161 -23.75 -0.57 -18.89
CA ASN A 161 -22.42 -1.15 -18.73
C ASN A 161 -21.35 -0.06 -18.86
N MET A 162 -20.67 0.25 -17.77
CA MET A 162 -19.47 1.09 -17.78
C MET A 162 -18.25 0.18 -17.63
N THR A 163 -17.44 0.10 -18.68
CA THR A 163 -16.28 -0.79 -18.73
C THR A 163 -15.07 -0.03 -19.24
N GLY A 164 -13.87 -0.55 -19.04
CA GLY A 164 -12.63 0.03 -19.54
C GLY A 164 -12.60 0.09 -21.08
N GLY A 165 -12.01 1.14 -21.61
CA GLY A 165 -11.78 1.30 -23.05
C GLY A 165 -10.77 0.28 -23.57
N THR A 166 -10.82 0.00 -24.87
CA THR A 166 -9.82 -0.84 -25.53
C THR A 166 -8.48 -0.11 -25.64
N GLY A 167 -7.38 -0.78 -25.34
CA GLY A 167 -6.03 -0.21 -25.47
C GLY A 167 -5.52 0.58 -24.27
N GLY A 168 -6.09 0.35 -23.06
CA GLY A 168 -5.63 0.99 -21.82
C GLY A 168 -6.13 2.40 -21.61
N THR A 169 -7.17 2.82 -22.34
CA THR A 169 -7.92 4.06 -22.04
C THR A 169 -8.86 3.81 -20.87
N THR A 170 -8.96 4.78 -19.96
CA THR A 170 -9.98 4.77 -18.90
C THR A 170 -11.37 4.72 -19.51
N GLY A 171 -12.31 4.03 -18.84
CA GLY A 171 -13.71 3.97 -19.26
C GLY A 171 -14.38 5.32 -19.37
N GLY A 172 -15.63 5.35 -19.76
CA GLY A 172 -16.37 6.59 -19.96
C GLY A 172 -16.53 7.44 -18.71
N THR A 173 -16.84 8.71 -18.90
CA THR A 173 -16.98 9.69 -17.82
C THR A 173 -18.39 10.27 -17.80
N ILE A 174 -19.06 10.22 -16.64
CA ILE A 174 -20.34 10.88 -16.37
C ILE A 174 -20.08 11.96 -15.32
N SER A 175 -20.03 13.22 -15.74
CA SER A 175 -19.52 14.29 -14.89
C SER A 175 -20.34 15.59 -14.98
N GLY A 176 -20.52 16.24 -13.84
CA GLY A 176 -21.10 17.58 -13.78
C GLY A 176 -22.54 17.67 -14.28
N ASN A 177 -23.27 16.56 -14.21
CA ASN A 177 -24.72 16.55 -14.48
C ASN A 177 -25.51 16.90 -13.22
N GLY A 178 -26.73 17.40 -13.37
CA GLY A 178 -27.52 17.88 -12.26
C GLY A 178 -28.99 17.48 -12.27
N THR A 179 -29.63 17.57 -11.09
CA THR A 179 -31.08 17.62 -10.95
C THR A 179 -31.52 19.04 -10.59
N PHE A 180 -32.83 19.30 -10.60
CA PHE A 180 -33.36 20.60 -10.23
C PHE A 180 -33.56 20.74 -8.72
N GLU A 181 -33.35 21.95 -8.21
CA GLU A 181 -33.56 22.25 -6.78
C GLU A 181 -35.04 22.17 -6.34
N ASN A 182 -35.94 22.45 -7.25
CA ASN A 182 -37.37 22.59 -6.97
C ASN A 182 -38.24 21.39 -7.41
N LEU A 183 -37.64 20.35 -7.93
CA LEU A 183 -38.32 19.13 -8.37
C LEU A 183 -37.68 17.90 -7.72
N PRO A 184 -38.48 17.03 -7.07
CA PRO A 184 -37.98 15.79 -6.52
C PRO A 184 -37.26 14.97 -7.58
N GLY A 185 -36.04 14.46 -7.24
CA GLY A 185 -35.23 13.78 -8.24
C GLY A 185 -34.25 12.79 -7.65
N TYR A 186 -33.78 11.90 -8.51
CA TYR A 186 -32.83 10.85 -8.19
C TYR A 186 -31.66 10.81 -9.20
N GLY A 187 -30.46 10.45 -8.72
CA GLY A 187 -29.35 10.06 -9.56
C GLY A 187 -28.92 11.10 -10.57
N ALA A 188 -28.31 12.20 -10.14
CA ALA A 188 -27.90 13.27 -11.05
C ALA A 188 -26.99 12.75 -12.18
N GLY A 189 -26.05 11.86 -11.88
CA GLY A 189 -25.26 11.17 -12.89
C GLY A 189 -26.07 10.08 -13.59
N ILE A 190 -26.55 9.09 -12.83
CA ILE A 190 -27.31 7.94 -13.31
C ILE A 190 -28.53 7.73 -12.41
N CYS A 191 -29.73 7.70 -13.00
CA CYS A 191 -30.94 7.20 -12.35
C CYS A 191 -31.39 5.92 -13.05
N ALA A 192 -31.47 4.81 -12.32
CA ALA A 192 -31.80 3.49 -12.84
C ALA A 192 -32.99 2.88 -12.09
N GLN A 193 -34.12 2.70 -12.77
CA GLN A 193 -35.29 2.06 -12.23
C GLN A 193 -35.53 0.72 -12.91
N ASN A 194 -35.65 -0.34 -12.11
CA ASN A 194 -35.83 -1.69 -12.63
C ASN A 194 -34.76 -2.06 -13.70
N SER A 195 -33.55 -1.54 -13.54
CA SER A 195 -32.49 -1.59 -14.53
C SER A 195 -31.24 -2.21 -13.95
N ASP A 196 -30.42 -2.85 -14.80
CA ASP A 196 -29.16 -3.42 -14.42
C ASP A 196 -28.03 -2.43 -14.70
N VAL A 197 -27.28 -2.08 -13.68
CA VAL A 197 -26.15 -1.15 -13.76
C VAL A 197 -24.87 -1.89 -13.33
N THR A 198 -23.89 -1.90 -14.21
CA THR A 198 -22.56 -2.43 -13.92
C THR A 198 -21.50 -1.36 -14.14
N VAL A 199 -20.72 -1.05 -13.11
CA VAL A 199 -19.55 -0.17 -13.19
C VAL A 199 -18.31 -1.01 -12.93
N SER A 200 -17.50 -1.22 -13.98
CA SER A 200 -16.24 -1.96 -13.91
C SER A 200 -15.03 -1.06 -14.13
N ASP A 201 -15.24 0.12 -14.73
CA ASP A 201 -14.21 1.14 -14.94
C ASP A 201 -14.89 2.49 -15.27
N GLY A 202 -14.09 3.57 -15.37
CA GLY A 202 -14.57 4.92 -15.69
C GLY A 202 -14.97 5.73 -14.46
N TYR A 203 -15.55 6.90 -14.70
CA TYR A 203 -15.85 7.90 -13.68
C TYR A 203 -17.33 8.28 -13.66
N VAL A 204 -17.96 8.18 -12.50
CA VAL A 204 -19.20 8.86 -12.19
C VAL A 204 -18.87 9.92 -11.14
N THR A 205 -18.70 11.17 -11.56
CA THR A 205 -17.98 12.14 -10.74
C THR A 205 -18.57 13.55 -10.84
N ASN A 206 -18.51 14.29 -9.73
CA ASN A 206 -18.95 15.70 -9.66
C ASN A 206 -20.39 15.94 -10.11
N ASN A 207 -21.26 14.96 -10.06
CA ASN A 207 -22.68 15.13 -10.34
C ASN A 207 -23.42 15.65 -9.09
N ASN A 208 -24.51 16.39 -9.28
CA ASN A 208 -25.18 17.14 -8.23
C ASN A 208 -26.71 16.92 -8.22
N CYS A 209 -27.16 16.14 -7.25
CA CYS A 209 -28.58 15.96 -6.95
C CYS A 209 -29.04 17.08 -6.00
N GLN A 210 -29.70 18.10 -6.53
CA GLN A 210 -29.89 19.39 -5.84
C GLN A 210 -31.18 19.50 -5.03
N PHE A 211 -32.13 18.60 -5.20
CA PHE A 211 -33.41 18.71 -4.51
C PHE A 211 -33.24 18.60 -2.99
N ASP A 212 -33.76 19.60 -2.29
CA ASP A 212 -33.65 19.69 -0.83
C ASP A 212 -35.03 19.89 -0.23
N TYR A 213 -35.58 18.87 0.42
CA TYR A 213 -36.85 18.91 1.11
C TYR A 213 -36.92 20.00 2.18
N MET A 214 -35.80 20.26 2.87
CA MET A 214 -35.76 21.25 3.94
C MET A 214 -35.96 22.67 3.41
N GLN A 215 -35.36 23.03 2.30
CA GLN A 215 -35.53 24.32 1.65
C GLN A 215 -36.95 24.51 1.08
N GLN A 216 -37.62 23.41 0.74
CA GLN A 216 -39.00 23.48 0.18
C GLN A 216 -40.09 23.49 1.25
N GLY A 217 -39.76 23.62 2.55
CA GLY A 217 -40.72 23.64 3.65
C GLY A 217 -41.47 22.31 3.82
N MET A 218 -40.85 21.22 3.43
CA MET A 218 -41.44 19.87 3.50
C MET A 218 -40.88 19.08 4.68
N GLU A 219 -40.43 19.74 5.73
CA GLU A 219 -39.75 19.15 6.90
C GLU A 219 -40.50 17.99 7.54
N ASP A 220 -41.83 18.07 7.57
CA ASP A 220 -42.67 17.00 8.16
C ASP A 220 -42.69 15.72 7.30
N LYS A 221 -42.30 15.79 6.02
CA LYS A 221 -42.30 14.65 5.09
C LYS A 221 -40.98 13.90 5.09
N HIS A 222 -39.98 14.46 5.69
CA HIS A 222 -38.67 13.81 5.91
C HIS A 222 -38.73 12.60 6.86
N LYS A 223 -39.73 12.50 7.65
CA LYS A 223 -39.89 11.45 8.65
C LYS A 223 -40.10 10.10 7.98
N GLY A 224 -39.02 9.57 7.47
CA GLY A 224 -38.81 8.14 7.24
C GLY A 224 -39.11 7.59 5.84
N ASN A 225 -39.81 8.26 4.93
CA ASN A 225 -40.36 7.52 3.80
C ASN A 225 -40.05 8.05 2.40
N GLY A 226 -39.27 9.09 2.23
CA GLY A 226 -39.19 9.72 0.93
C GLY A 226 -37.92 10.48 0.61
N CYS A 227 -36.78 10.14 1.23
CA CYS A 227 -35.52 10.78 0.83
C CYS A 227 -35.27 10.53 -0.64
N HIS A 228 -34.91 11.56 -1.35
CA HIS A 228 -34.37 11.50 -2.69
C HIS A 228 -32.84 11.50 -2.60
N GLY A 229 -32.14 11.24 -3.67
CA GLY A 229 -30.70 11.27 -3.58
C GLY A 229 -30.01 10.57 -4.73
N GLY A 230 -28.73 10.22 -4.43
CA GLY A 230 -27.83 9.67 -5.42
C GLY A 230 -27.18 10.76 -6.26
N GLY A 231 -26.24 11.49 -5.70
CA GLY A 231 -25.49 12.48 -6.49
C GLY A 231 -24.83 11.83 -7.70
N GLY A 232 -24.15 10.70 -7.51
CA GLY A 232 -23.59 9.90 -8.59
C GLY A 232 -24.61 8.96 -9.21
N ILE A 233 -25.09 7.99 -8.45
CA ILE A 233 -25.98 6.91 -8.92
C ILE A 233 -27.16 6.76 -7.97
N ALA A 234 -28.36 6.71 -8.50
CA ALA A 234 -29.55 6.18 -7.82
C ALA A 234 -30.10 4.97 -8.60
N ALA A 235 -30.24 3.84 -7.93
CA ALA A 235 -30.79 2.62 -8.54
C ALA A 235 -31.82 1.99 -7.61
N PHE A 236 -33.04 1.70 -8.11
CA PHE A 236 -34.14 1.21 -7.29
C PHE A 236 -35.23 0.51 -8.12
N ASN A 237 -36.29 0.03 -7.43
CA ASN A 237 -37.47 -0.58 -8.03
C ASN A 237 -37.19 -1.84 -8.86
N GLY A 238 -36.34 -2.73 -8.35
CA GLY A 238 -35.87 -3.93 -9.07
C GLY A 238 -34.53 -3.70 -9.79
N GLY A 239 -34.13 -4.63 -10.66
CA GLY A 239 -32.85 -4.59 -11.32
C GLY A 239 -31.69 -4.83 -10.37
N SER A 240 -30.46 -4.60 -10.84
CA SER A 240 -29.24 -4.79 -10.08
C SER A 240 -28.28 -3.61 -10.18
N LEU A 241 -27.50 -3.41 -9.11
CA LEU A 241 -26.35 -2.49 -9.09
C LEU A 241 -25.10 -3.26 -8.71
N THR A 242 -24.15 -3.34 -9.63
CA THR A 242 -22.87 -4.00 -9.41
C THR A 242 -21.73 -3.01 -9.63
N ILE A 243 -20.95 -2.77 -8.58
CA ILE A 243 -19.72 -1.98 -8.65
C ILE A 243 -18.57 -2.92 -8.40
N ASN A 244 -17.80 -3.22 -9.44
CA ASN A 244 -16.64 -4.11 -9.38
C ASN A 244 -15.35 -3.43 -9.85
N GLY A 245 -15.42 -2.11 -10.12
CA GLY A 245 -14.33 -1.26 -10.53
C GLY A 245 -14.78 0.20 -10.68
N GLY A 246 -13.95 1.03 -11.31
CA GLY A 246 -14.25 2.43 -11.58
C GLY A 246 -14.29 3.34 -10.35
N TYR A 247 -14.70 4.58 -10.58
CA TYR A 247 -14.61 5.67 -9.60
C TYR A 247 -15.93 6.42 -9.49
N ILE A 248 -16.51 6.43 -8.29
CA ILE A 248 -17.70 7.20 -7.94
C ILE A 248 -17.25 8.27 -6.96
N THR A 249 -16.90 9.46 -7.47
CA THR A 249 -16.10 10.41 -6.69
C THR A 249 -16.61 11.84 -6.79
N GLY A 250 -16.54 12.58 -5.67
CA GLY A 250 -16.86 14.02 -5.67
C GLY A 250 -18.29 14.36 -6.00
N ASN A 251 -19.22 13.40 -5.93
CA ASN A 251 -20.63 13.66 -6.15
C ASN A 251 -21.28 14.28 -4.92
N TYR A 252 -22.34 15.05 -5.15
CA TYR A 252 -23.09 15.74 -4.12
C TYR A 252 -24.57 15.40 -4.19
N SER A 253 -25.16 15.16 -3.05
CA SER A 253 -26.62 15.09 -2.89
C SER A 253 -27.06 16.07 -1.81
N ALA A 254 -28.04 16.90 -2.10
CA ALA A 254 -28.69 17.73 -1.08
C ALA A 254 -29.37 16.88 0.00
N GLU A 255 -29.79 15.69 -0.37
CA GLU A 255 -30.41 14.70 0.50
C GLU A 255 -29.44 13.56 0.80
N ALA A 256 -29.84 12.33 0.57
CA ALA A 256 -29.12 11.11 0.94
C ALA A 256 -28.25 10.55 -0.20
N GLY A 257 -27.27 9.69 0.15
CA GLY A 257 -26.48 8.97 -0.82
C GLY A 257 -25.66 9.89 -1.72
N GLY A 258 -24.69 10.60 -1.18
CA GLY A 258 -23.86 11.52 -1.97
C GLY A 258 -23.27 10.84 -3.20
N GLY A 259 -22.66 9.66 -3.03
CA GLY A 259 -22.19 8.83 -4.14
C GLY A 259 -23.30 7.95 -4.72
N ILE A 260 -23.85 7.07 -3.90
CA ILE A 260 -24.82 6.03 -4.30
C ILE A 260 -26.04 6.04 -3.39
N TYR A 261 -27.21 5.99 -4.02
CA TYR A 261 -28.49 5.72 -3.40
C TYR A 261 -28.99 4.36 -3.92
N ALA A 262 -28.84 3.32 -3.13
CA ALA A 262 -29.16 1.94 -3.50
C ALA A 262 -30.52 1.53 -2.94
N GLY A 263 -31.51 1.38 -3.79
CA GLY A 263 -32.90 1.19 -3.45
C GLY A 263 -33.60 2.52 -3.16
N ALA A 264 -34.91 2.49 -3.02
CA ALA A 264 -35.74 3.57 -2.45
C ALA A 264 -36.75 2.94 -1.49
N TRP A 265 -37.39 3.75 -0.65
CA TRP A 265 -38.30 3.24 0.35
C TRP A 265 -39.39 2.34 -0.25
N GLY A 266 -39.44 1.09 0.18
CA GLY A 266 -40.34 0.08 -0.36
C GLY A 266 -40.01 -0.39 -1.79
N GLN A 267 -38.96 0.07 -2.40
CA GLN A 267 -38.53 -0.23 -3.78
C GLN A 267 -37.09 -0.77 -3.81
N ALA A 268 -36.95 -2.01 -3.40
CA ALA A 268 -35.62 -2.67 -3.34
C ALA A 268 -34.97 -2.82 -4.71
N LEU A 269 -33.65 -2.90 -4.71
CA LEU A 269 -32.89 -3.58 -5.75
C LEU A 269 -32.98 -5.10 -5.59
N SER A 270 -32.98 -5.83 -6.70
CA SER A 270 -32.82 -7.28 -6.68
C SER A 270 -31.45 -7.70 -6.18
N THR A 271 -30.41 -6.94 -6.54
CA THR A 271 -29.03 -7.16 -6.10
C THR A 271 -28.31 -5.83 -6.00
N PHE A 272 -27.61 -5.62 -4.86
CA PHE A 272 -26.60 -4.57 -4.74
C PHE A 272 -25.27 -5.22 -4.33
N LYS A 273 -24.27 -5.16 -5.21
CA LYS A 273 -22.95 -5.74 -4.97
C LYS A 273 -21.84 -4.71 -5.13
N PHE A 274 -20.95 -4.64 -4.13
CA PHE A 274 -19.72 -3.86 -4.18
C PHE A 274 -18.53 -4.79 -4.01
N SER A 275 -17.73 -4.95 -5.05
CA SER A 275 -16.62 -5.90 -5.08
C SER A 275 -15.32 -5.32 -5.65
N GLY A 276 -15.28 -4.02 -5.96
CA GLY A 276 -14.12 -3.34 -6.48
C GLY A 276 -14.39 -1.87 -6.74
N GLY A 277 -13.36 -1.09 -7.04
CA GLY A 277 -13.46 0.33 -7.33
C GLY A 277 -13.38 1.24 -6.11
N THR A 278 -13.61 2.53 -6.34
CA THR A 278 -13.45 3.59 -5.34
C THR A 278 -14.71 4.45 -5.26
N ILE A 279 -15.23 4.61 -4.04
CA ILE A 279 -16.33 5.53 -3.71
C ILE A 279 -15.76 6.55 -2.75
N ALA A 280 -15.42 7.75 -3.25
CA ALA A 280 -14.65 8.70 -2.46
C ALA A 280 -15.08 10.16 -2.62
N SER A 281 -14.89 10.93 -1.55
CA SER A 281 -15.15 12.38 -1.51
C SER A 281 -16.58 12.77 -1.93
N ASN A 282 -17.55 11.87 -1.74
CA ASN A 282 -18.96 12.16 -1.97
C ASN A 282 -19.59 12.80 -0.74
N VAL A 283 -20.59 13.63 -0.95
CA VAL A 283 -21.25 14.41 0.12
C VAL A 283 -22.77 14.22 0.07
N ALA A 284 -23.34 13.80 1.21
CA ALA A 284 -24.77 13.93 1.51
C ALA A 284 -24.95 15.12 2.48
N GLN A 285 -25.78 16.09 2.10
CA GLN A 285 -25.86 17.35 2.84
C GLN A 285 -26.81 17.26 4.03
N ASN A 286 -28.06 16.83 3.82
CA ASN A 286 -29.09 16.91 4.83
C ASN A 286 -29.63 15.56 5.30
N SER A 287 -29.11 14.46 4.74
CA SER A 287 -29.51 13.11 5.12
C SER A 287 -28.33 12.15 5.13
N GLU A 288 -28.57 10.86 5.19
CA GLU A 288 -27.57 9.86 5.51
C GLU A 288 -26.81 9.31 4.30
N GLY A 289 -25.66 8.68 4.58
CA GLY A 289 -24.87 7.95 3.59
C GLY A 289 -24.08 8.86 2.68
N GLY A 290 -23.02 9.49 3.17
CA GLY A 290 -22.13 10.34 2.37
C GLY A 290 -21.61 9.62 1.14
N GLY A 291 -21.09 8.41 1.32
CA GLY A 291 -20.69 7.54 0.21
C GLY A 291 -21.86 6.75 -0.36
N ILE A 292 -22.50 5.95 0.47
CA ILE A 292 -23.55 5.00 0.08
C ILE A 292 -24.71 5.06 1.07
N ARG A 293 -25.93 5.15 0.57
CA ARG A 293 -27.15 4.82 1.31
C ARG A 293 -27.77 3.56 0.75
N ILE A 294 -28.06 2.59 1.62
CA ILE A 294 -28.82 1.38 1.29
C ILE A 294 -30.23 1.55 1.86
N ALA A 295 -31.21 1.77 1.00
CA ALA A 295 -32.59 2.01 1.40
C ALA A 295 -33.38 0.70 1.59
N ALA A 296 -34.31 0.72 2.54
CA ALA A 296 -35.18 -0.43 2.83
C ALA A 296 -36.12 -0.78 1.66
N PRO A 297 -36.24 -2.06 1.28
CA PRO A 297 -35.67 -3.26 1.88
C PRO A 297 -34.49 -3.86 1.08
N THR A 298 -33.61 -3.07 0.50
CA THR A 298 -32.48 -3.51 -0.33
C THR A 298 -31.48 -4.34 0.49
N VAL A 299 -30.94 -5.38 -0.14
CA VAL A 299 -29.85 -6.21 0.41
C VAL A 299 -28.55 -5.86 -0.30
N GLY A 300 -27.55 -5.36 0.46
CA GLY A 300 -26.20 -5.11 -0.02
C GLY A 300 -25.25 -6.26 0.31
N LEU A 301 -24.35 -6.56 -0.63
CA LEU A 301 -23.23 -7.50 -0.43
C LEU A 301 -21.91 -6.79 -0.77
N PHE A 302 -21.08 -6.59 0.25
CA PHE A 302 -19.73 -6.03 0.10
C PHE A 302 -18.71 -7.13 0.30
N GLU A 303 -18.18 -7.62 -0.81
CA GLU A 303 -17.22 -8.71 -0.83
C GLU A 303 -16.24 -8.54 -1.98
N VAL A 304 -15.00 -8.20 -1.65
CA VAL A 304 -13.93 -7.95 -2.61
C VAL A 304 -13.15 -9.23 -2.87
N PRO A 305 -12.95 -9.64 -4.13
CA PRO A 305 -12.18 -10.83 -4.47
C PRO A 305 -10.72 -10.76 -3.99
N LYS A 306 -10.11 -11.93 -3.74
CA LYS A 306 -8.69 -12.02 -3.40
C LYS A 306 -7.82 -11.44 -4.53
N GLY A 307 -6.85 -10.62 -4.15
CA GLY A 307 -5.96 -9.93 -5.09
C GLY A 307 -6.50 -8.61 -5.65
N SER A 308 -7.70 -8.19 -5.22
CA SER A 308 -8.30 -6.90 -5.56
C SER A 308 -8.52 -6.07 -4.29
N HIS A 309 -8.60 -4.75 -4.46
CA HIS A 309 -8.95 -3.82 -3.39
C HIS A 309 -10.12 -2.94 -3.79
N ALA A 310 -10.89 -2.50 -2.80
CA ALA A 310 -11.97 -1.54 -2.96
C ALA A 310 -11.92 -0.52 -1.83
N TYR A 311 -12.38 0.70 -2.12
CA TYR A 311 -12.26 1.83 -1.21
C TYR A 311 -13.60 2.58 -1.05
N ILE A 312 -13.99 2.84 0.19
CA ILE A 312 -15.07 3.76 0.57
C ILE A 312 -14.42 4.78 1.48
N THR A 313 -13.99 5.92 0.93
CA THR A 313 -13.05 6.80 1.64
C THR A 313 -13.42 8.27 1.51
N ASN A 314 -13.11 9.04 2.56
CA ASN A 314 -13.26 10.50 2.54
C ASN A 314 -14.67 11.00 2.19
N ASN A 315 -15.67 10.16 2.34
CA ASN A 315 -17.06 10.57 2.14
C ASN A 315 -17.60 11.27 3.39
N THR A 316 -18.56 12.17 3.20
CA THR A 316 -19.06 13.01 4.28
C THR A 316 -20.59 13.07 4.28
N THR A 317 -21.20 12.93 5.44
CA THR A 317 -22.56 13.39 5.65
C THR A 317 -22.56 14.59 6.60
N ASN A 318 -23.25 15.66 6.17
CA ASN A 318 -23.39 16.89 6.95
C ASN A 318 -24.74 16.94 7.69
N THR A 319 -25.52 15.89 7.66
CA THR A 319 -26.83 15.84 8.33
C THR A 319 -26.71 16.20 9.81
N THR A 320 -27.69 16.91 10.33
CA THR A 320 -27.80 17.24 11.77
C THR A 320 -29.04 16.61 12.41
N ASN A 321 -29.92 16.04 11.59
CA ASN A 321 -31.23 15.56 12.02
C ASN A 321 -31.41 14.04 11.82
N ASP A 322 -30.55 13.43 11.01
CA ASP A 322 -30.59 12.02 10.68
C ASP A 322 -29.45 11.25 11.32
N TRP A 323 -29.42 9.95 11.08
CA TRP A 323 -28.52 9.03 11.77
C TRP A 323 -27.04 9.10 11.36
N GLY A 324 -26.73 9.51 10.13
CA GLY A 324 -25.35 9.69 9.67
C GLY A 324 -24.88 8.66 8.67
N GLY A 325 -23.74 8.01 8.97
CA GLY A 325 -23.08 7.11 8.03
C GLY A 325 -22.25 7.87 6.99
N GLY A 326 -21.11 8.40 7.38
CA GLY A 326 -20.23 9.13 6.45
C GLY A 326 -19.85 8.28 5.24
N GLY A 327 -19.38 7.05 5.47
CA GLY A 327 -19.10 6.08 4.40
C GLY A 327 -20.37 5.39 3.92
N VAL A 328 -21.07 4.69 4.81
CA VAL A 328 -22.22 3.85 4.50
C VAL A 328 -23.34 4.04 5.51
N PHE A 329 -24.57 4.12 5.03
CA PHE A 329 -25.77 4.06 5.83
C PHE A 329 -26.68 2.91 5.39
N VAL A 330 -27.26 2.16 6.35
CA VAL A 330 -28.19 1.06 6.11
C VAL A 330 -29.52 1.38 6.79
N GLN A 331 -30.58 1.52 6.01
CA GLN A 331 -31.87 1.98 6.49
C GLN A 331 -32.66 0.91 7.25
N GLY A 332 -33.29 1.29 8.36
CA GLY A 332 -34.17 0.44 9.16
C GLY A 332 -35.51 0.11 8.54
N TYR A 333 -36.35 -0.56 9.31
CA TYR A 333 -37.68 -0.95 8.90
C TYR A 333 -38.68 0.19 9.16
N GLY A 334 -39.85 0.07 8.57
CA GLY A 334 -41.00 0.92 8.85
C GLY A 334 -42.30 0.15 8.62
N ASP A 335 -43.45 0.85 8.68
CA ASP A 335 -44.74 0.23 8.49
C ASP A 335 -44.84 -0.51 7.17
N ASN A 336 -44.92 -1.84 7.23
CA ASN A 336 -44.99 -2.75 6.08
C ASN A 336 -43.73 -2.78 5.15
N VAL A 337 -42.62 -2.22 5.55
CA VAL A 337 -41.35 -2.29 4.79
C VAL A 337 -40.27 -2.95 5.66
N GLN A 338 -39.69 -4.04 5.16
CA GLN A 338 -38.58 -4.69 5.86
C GLN A 338 -37.34 -3.80 5.86
N ALA A 339 -36.52 -3.92 6.89
CA ALA A 339 -35.25 -3.22 6.96
C ALA A 339 -34.32 -3.59 5.79
N ALA A 340 -33.53 -2.61 5.34
CA ALA A 340 -32.39 -2.91 4.49
C ALA A 340 -31.40 -3.81 5.23
N SER A 341 -30.58 -4.52 4.48
CA SER A 341 -29.52 -5.31 5.07
C SER A 341 -28.21 -5.19 4.32
N LEU A 342 -27.10 -5.31 5.04
CA LEU A 342 -25.75 -5.31 4.51
C LEU A 342 -24.98 -6.51 5.01
N LYS A 343 -24.39 -7.26 4.09
CA LYS A 343 -23.37 -8.27 4.40
C LYS A 343 -22.00 -7.72 3.96
N ILE A 344 -21.05 -7.70 4.89
CA ILE A 344 -19.72 -7.12 4.66
C ILE A 344 -18.63 -8.07 5.12
N TYR A 345 -17.64 -8.31 4.25
CA TYR A 345 -16.56 -9.24 4.47
C TYR A 345 -15.21 -8.62 4.15
N ASN A 346 -14.18 -9.05 4.85
CA ASN A 346 -12.79 -8.71 4.62
C ASN A 346 -12.51 -7.19 4.59
N ALA A 347 -13.12 -6.47 5.52
CA ALA A 347 -13.09 -5.02 5.59
C ALA A 347 -12.19 -4.52 6.73
N LEU A 348 -11.51 -3.42 6.47
CA LEU A 348 -10.85 -2.59 7.48
C LEU A 348 -11.61 -1.26 7.60
N ILE A 349 -12.08 -0.97 8.82
CA ILE A 349 -12.79 0.27 9.17
C ILE A 349 -11.90 1.06 10.13
N THR A 350 -11.24 2.10 9.62
CA THR A 350 -10.26 2.87 10.39
C THR A 350 -10.21 4.33 9.97
N LYS A 351 -9.73 5.21 10.85
CA LYS A 351 -9.56 6.65 10.57
C LYS A 351 -10.85 7.38 10.17
N ASN A 352 -12.01 6.85 10.52
CA ASN A 352 -13.27 7.54 10.33
C ASN A 352 -13.58 8.41 11.55
N ASP A 353 -14.38 9.46 11.37
CA ASP A 353 -14.71 10.43 12.41
C ASP A 353 -16.22 10.66 12.50
N ALA A 354 -16.74 10.74 13.72
CA ALA A 354 -18.12 11.09 13.98
C ALA A 354 -18.19 12.25 14.99
N GLN A 355 -19.15 13.16 14.82
CA GLN A 355 -19.39 14.17 15.84
C GLN A 355 -20.20 13.60 17.03
N GLY A 356 -20.94 12.51 16.81
CA GLY A 356 -21.64 11.72 17.83
C GLY A 356 -20.79 10.51 18.27
N PHE A 357 -21.36 9.32 18.21
CA PHE A 357 -20.72 8.06 18.64
C PHE A 357 -20.36 7.16 17.47
N GLY A 358 -19.41 6.24 17.71
CA GLY A 358 -19.05 5.19 16.77
C GLY A 358 -18.41 5.73 15.51
N GLY A 359 -17.25 6.42 15.65
CA GLY A 359 -16.52 6.91 14.49
C GLY A 359 -16.28 5.82 13.43
N GLY A 360 -16.00 4.58 13.87
CA GLY A 360 -15.90 3.44 12.98
C GLY A 360 -17.26 2.89 12.55
N PHE A 361 -17.99 2.37 13.52
CA PHE A 361 -19.27 1.73 13.29
C PHE A 361 -20.27 2.10 14.38
N ALA A 362 -21.47 2.52 13.98
CA ALA A 362 -22.58 2.80 14.88
C ALA A 362 -23.85 2.08 14.44
N ALA A 363 -24.66 1.63 15.39
CA ALA A 363 -25.98 1.05 15.15
C ALA A 363 -27.04 1.62 16.09
N CYS A 364 -28.18 1.88 15.53
CA CYS A 364 -29.41 2.30 16.21
C CYS A 364 -30.23 1.09 16.70
N PRO A 365 -31.16 1.32 17.65
CA PRO A 365 -31.94 0.24 18.24
C PRO A 365 -32.89 -0.51 17.31
N THR A 366 -33.20 -0.01 16.10
CA THR A 366 -34.27 -0.57 15.28
C THR A 366 -33.85 -1.74 14.37
N GLY A 367 -32.57 -1.97 14.12
CA GLY A 367 -32.07 -3.04 13.27
C GLY A 367 -31.40 -4.19 14.04
N GLU A 368 -31.23 -5.32 13.35
CA GLU A 368 -30.44 -6.44 13.85
C GLU A 368 -29.00 -6.32 13.34
N THR A 369 -28.06 -6.20 14.26
CA THR A 369 -26.65 -6.08 13.91
C THR A 369 -25.85 -7.22 14.51
N ALA A 370 -25.14 -7.98 13.68
CA ALA A 370 -24.22 -9.00 14.09
C ALA A 370 -22.82 -8.67 13.60
N ILE A 371 -21.91 -8.39 14.52
CA ILE A 371 -20.52 -8.09 14.22
C ILE A 371 -19.65 -9.16 14.81
N THR A 372 -18.92 -9.88 13.98
CA THR A 372 -17.83 -10.75 14.40
C THR A 372 -16.56 -10.25 13.72
N ASN A 373 -15.53 -10.00 14.52
CA ASN A 373 -14.27 -9.48 14.02
C ASN A 373 -13.30 -10.60 13.59
N THR A 374 -13.71 -11.84 13.74
CA THR A 374 -12.90 -12.98 13.33
C THR A 374 -12.97 -13.19 11.84
N ASP A 375 -11.85 -13.36 11.18
CA ASP A 375 -11.69 -13.66 9.75
C ASP A 375 -12.36 -12.67 8.76
N GLY A 376 -13.22 -11.78 9.23
CA GLY A 376 -14.10 -11.02 8.35
C GLY A 376 -13.90 -9.54 8.36
N ILE A 377 -13.53 -8.95 9.49
CA ILE A 377 -13.51 -7.49 9.64
C ILE A 377 -12.49 -7.06 10.69
N ALA A 378 -11.91 -5.87 10.51
CA ALA A 378 -11.11 -5.18 11.51
C ALA A 378 -11.66 -3.76 11.71
N ILE A 379 -11.79 -3.31 12.95
CA ILE A 379 -12.27 -1.96 13.31
C ILE A 379 -11.33 -1.41 14.38
N PHE A 380 -10.62 -0.32 14.08
CA PHE A 380 -9.74 0.34 15.05
C PHE A 380 -9.32 1.74 14.58
N GLY A 381 -8.87 2.56 15.52
CA GLY A 381 -8.26 3.86 15.24
C GLY A 381 -9.24 4.87 14.63
N ASN A 382 -10.52 4.76 14.94
CA ASN A 382 -11.53 5.73 14.58
C ASN A 382 -11.68 6.77 15.70
N THR A 383 -12.34 7.88 15.42
CA THR A 383 -12.52 8.97 16.36
C THR A 383 -13.98 9.41 16.45
N ASP A 384 -14.36 9.91 17.61
CA ASP A 384 -15.62 10.62 17.83
C ASP A 384 -15.46 11.75 18.85
N LYS A 385 -16.51 12.51 19.09
CA LYS A 385 -16.51 13.67 20.01
C LYS A 385 -16.85 13.32 21.46
N ASN A 386 -16.58 12.09 21.90
CA ASN A 386 -16.82 11.65 23.28
C ASN A 386 -18.26 11.87 23.77
N GLY A 387 -19.22 11.61 22.90
CA GLY A 387 -20.63 11.73 23.27
C GLY A 387 -21.11 13.16 23.48
N GLU A 388 -20.38 14.17 23.05
CA GLU A 388 -20.98 15.50 22.86
C GLU A 388 -22.01 15.43 21.76
N HIS A 389 -23.21 14.99 22.13
CA HIS A 389 -24.37 15.07 21.28
C HIS A 389 -24.60 16.50 20.87
N ARG A 390 -24.56 16.78 19.59
CA ARG A 390 -25.33 17.90 19.08
C ARG A 390 -26.79 17.54 19.26
N SER A 391 -27.55 18.44 19.82
CA SER A 391 -28.93 18.30 20.18
C SER A 391 -29.92 17.93 19.04
N GLY A 392 -29.42 17.68 17.84
CA GLY A 392 -30.21 17.24 16.70
C GLY A 392 -30.06 15.73 16.40
N GLY A 393 -29.09 15.07 16.96
CA GLY A 393 -28.86 13.62 16.80
C GLY A 393 -29.55 12.78 17.88
N THR A 394 -30.31 13.42 18.76
CA THR A 394 -31.23 12.68 19.60
C THR A 394 -32.36 12.20 18.70
N HIS A 395 -32.69 10.93 18.78
CA HIS A 395 -33.99 10.46 18.44
C HIS A 395 -34.99 11.50 18.87
N GLY A 396 -35.48 12.17 17.87
CA GLY A 396 -36.56 13.11 17.90
C GLY A 396 -36.96 13.72 19.20
N LYS A 397 -36.49 14.89 19.49
CA LYS A 397 -37.32 15.78 20.32
C LYS A 397 -38.70 15.96 19.72
N ASN A 398 -38.96 15.40 18.54
CA ASN A 398 -40.23 15.55 17.80
C ASN A 398 -40.94 14.24 17.44
N ASP A 399 -40.38 13.07 17.74
CA ASP A 399 -41.13 11.83 17.63
C ASP A 399 -42.03 11.66 18.84
N ASP A 400 -43.35 11.85 18.64
CA ASP A 400 -44.36 11.64 19.67
C ASP A 400 -44.33 10.19 20.22
N ALA A 401 -43.78 9.25 19.50
CA ALA A 401 -43.52 7.89 19.97
C ALA A 401 -42.36 7.81 20.99
N ASP A 402 -41.41 8.72 20.96
CA ASP A 402 -40.27 8.77 21.92
C ASP A 402 -40.63 9.51 23.22
N LYS A 403 -41.65 10.38 23.19
CA LYS A 403 -42.15 11.07 24.40
C LYS A 403 -42.78 10.14 25.44
N SER A 404 -43.22 8.98 25.03
CA SER A 404 -43.73 7.95 25.96
C SER A 404 -42.62 7.09 26.59
N ASN A 405 -41.37 7.30 26.17
CA ASN A 405 -40.19 6.53 26.53
C ASN A 405 -39.04 7.38 27.14
N ASP A 406 -39.38 8.56 27.69
CA ASP A 406 -38.54 9.26 28.64
C ASP A 406 -38.38 8.40 29.89
N ASP A 407 -37.70 7.28 29.70
CA ASP A 407 -37.07 6.58 30.80
C ASP A 407 -35.77 7.30 31.09
N ASP A 408 -35.70 7.99 32.21
CA ASP A 408 -34.51 8.70 32.71
C ASP A 408 -33.24 7.79 32.69
N SER A 409 -33.45 6.47 32.65
CA SER A 409 -32.36 5.49 32.47
C SER A 409 -31.60 5.60 31.15
N LYS A 410 -32.19 6.16 30.07
CA LYS A 410 -31.49 6.37 28.80
C LYS A 410 -30.48 7.51 28.85
N GLY A 411 -30.79 8.57 29.61
CA GLY A 411 -29.83 9.64 29.91
C GLY A 411 -28.65 9.14 30.73
N GLU A 412 -28.89 8.28 31.71
CA GLU A 412 -27.84 7.66 32.54
C GLU A 412 -26.97 6.69 31.74
N ILE A 413 -27.56 5.98 30.77
CA ILE A 413 -26.82 5.06 29.90
C ILE A 413 -25.86 5.83 29.00
N THR A 414 -26.32 6.91 28.36
CA THR A 414 -25.47 7.78 27.54
C THR A 414 -24.39 8.51 28.35
N GLU A 415 -24.71 8.95 29.55
CA GLU A 415 -23.73 9.52 30.49
C GLU A 415 -22.64 8.53 30.90
N GLY A 416 -23.00 7.26 31.15
CA GLY A 416 -22.05 6.19 31.44
C GLY A 416 -21.02 5.98 30.34
N PHE A 417 -21.39 6.21 29.07
CA PHE A 417 -20.47 6.05 27.93
C PHE A 417 -19.50 7.22 27.76
N LYS A 418 -19.74 8.42 28.28
CA LYS A 418 -18.85 9.58 28.13
C LYS A 418 -17.42 9.31 28.62
N ASN A 419 -17.26 8.35 29.52
CA ASN A 419 -15.97 7.96 30.08
C ASN A 419 -15.49 6.56 29.67
N ALA A 420 -16.23 5.85 28.83
CA ALA A 420 -15.90 4.54 28.31
C ALA A 420 -15.55 4.64 26.85
N GLY A 421 -14.72 3.74 26.31
CA GLY A 421 -14.44 3.71 24.88
C GLY A 421 -15.71 3.46 24.06
N HIS A 422 -15.87 4.13 22.93
CA HIS A 422 -16.98 3.94 21.98
C HIS A 422 -16.64 4.43 20.57
N ARG A 423 -15.39 4.80 20.33
CA ARG A 423 -14.95 5.40 19.07
C ARG A 423 -14.98 4.42 17.91
N ASP A 424 -14.62 3.18 18.16
CA ASP A 424 -14.53 2.15 17.11
C ASP A 424 -15.86 1.45 16.89
N LEU A 425 -16.56 1.11 17.97
CA LEU A 425 -17.82 0.40 17.91
C LEU A 425 -18.82 0.95 18.92
N PHE A 426 -19.99 1.36 18.42
CA PHE A 426 -21.12 1.81 19.24
C PHE A 426 -22.41 1.17 18.75
N LEU A 427 -23.03 0.39 19.61
CA LEU A 427 -24.33 -0.24 19.36
C LEU A 427 -25.25 0.03 20.52
N ILE A 428 -26.45 0.49 20.23
CA ILE A 428 -27.50 0.69 21.23
C ILE A 428 -28.80 0.01 20.76
N ARG A 429 -29.57 -0.53 21.68
CA ARG A 429 -30.83 -1.18 21.42
C ARG A 429 -31.89 -0.69 22.39
N ASP A 430 -33.14 -0.60 21.91
CA ASP A 430 -34.29 -0.38 22.74
C ASP A 430 -34.56 -1.64 23.63
N GLN A 431 -34.61 -1.44 24.94
CA GLN A 431 -34.94 -2.50 25.89
C GLN A 431 -36.34 -3.06 25.72
N LYS A 432 -37.25 -2.35 25.05
CA LYS A 432 -38.69 -2.73 24.90
C LYS A 432 -38.98 -3.56 23.67
N THR A 433 -38.12 -3.54 22.64
CA THR A 433 -38.27 -4.42 21.47
C THR A 433 -37.70 -5.78 21.81
N SER A 434 -38.59 -6.73 22.11
CA SER A 434 -38.22 -8.09 22.44
C SER A 434 -37.53 -8.82 21.31
N ASN A 435 -36.58 -9.63 21.65
CA ASN A 435 -36.06 -10.79 20.98
C ASN A 435 -34.83 -10.62 20.11
N ASN A 436 -33.76 -11.25 20.56
CA ASN A 436 -32.66 -11.84 19.83
C ASN A 436 -31.59 -10.91 19.25
N TYR A 437 -31.49 -9.67 19.68
CA TYR A 437 -30.29 -8.91 19.37
C TYR A 437 -29.11 -9.47 20.17
N ILE A 438 -28.14 -9.98 19.49
CA ILE A 438 -26.88 -10.39 20.07
C ILE A 438 -25.77 -9.84 19.16
N ALA A 439 -25.03 -8.85 19.66
CA ALA A 439 -23.78 -8.51 19.04
C ALA A 439 -22.69 -9.31 19.73
N ALA A 440 -22.01 -10.14 18.97
CA ALA A 440 -20.84 -10.86 19.44
C ALA A 440 -19.60 -10.11 19.01
N VAL A 441 -18.75 -9.77 19.95
CA VAL A 441 -17.46 -9.15 19.70
C VAL A 441 -16.37 -10.07 20.20
N THR A 442 -15.36 -10.29 19.41
CA THR A 442 -14.17 -11.08 19.79
C THR A 442 -12.93 -10.21 19.83
N GLY A 443 -11.94 -10.59 20.59
CA GLY A 443 -10.63 -9.92 20.60
C GLY A 443 -9.81 -10.14 19.34
N GLN A 444 -10.26 -10.98 18.42
CA GLN A 444 -9.60 -11.21 17.15
C GLN A 444 -10.17 -10.32 16.05
N MET A 445 -9.31 -9.89 15.17
CA MET A 445 -9.64 -9.12 13.96
C MET A 445 -9.25 -9.89 12.69
N LEU A 446 -9.43 -9.26 11.56
CA LEU A 446 -9.09 -9.75 10.24
C LEU A 446 -7.73 -10.46 10.24
N VAL A 447 -7.72 -11.73 9.84
CA VAL A 447 -6.53 -12.59 9.75
C VAL A 447 -5.74 -12.68 11.07
N ASP A 448 -6.45 -12.98 12.16
CA ASP A 448 -5.90 -13.23 13.50
C ASP A 448 -5.23 -12.07 14.24
N GLY A 449 -5.38 -10.85 13.76
CA GLY A 449 -4.98 -9.69 14.55
C GLY A 449 -5.72 -9.64 15.90
N ALA A 450 -5.09 -9.03 16.90
CA ALA A 450 -5.68 -8.80 18.20
C ALA A 450 -6.18 -7.35 18.33
N ALA A 451 -7.32 -7.18 19.00
CA ALA A 451 -7.88 -5.85 19.22
C ALA A 451 -7.63 -5.35 20.65
N ASN A 452 -7.70 -6.23 21.66
CA ASN A 452 -7.72 -5.84 23.07
C ASN A 452 -8.72 -4.71 23.32
N TRP A 453 -10.00 -5.00 23.13
CA TRP A 453 -11.05 -4.01 23.28
C TRP A 453 -11.21 -3.56 24.72
N THR A 454 -11.45 -2.28 24.90
CA THR A 454 -11.82 -1.68 26.19
C THR A 454 -13.06 -0.82 26.04
N GLY A 455 -13.91 -0.82 27.02
CA GLY A 455 -15.12 -0.01 27.02
C GLY A 455 -16.23 -0.58 27.91
N MET A 456 -17.46 -0.55 27.42
CA MET A 456 -18.64 -1.01 28.16
C MET A 456 -19.51 -1.97 27.35
N ILE A 457 -20.03 -2.99 28.01
CA ILE A 457 -21.06 -3.88 27.47
C ILE A 457 -22.20 -3.95 28.50
N ASP A 458 -23.42 -3.64 28.07
CA ASP A 458 -24.65 -3.62 28.91
C ASP A 458 -24.45 -2.86 30.23
N GLY A 459 -23.75 -1.72 30.17
CA GLY A 459 -23.46 -0.84 31.30
C GLY A 459 -22.34 -1.32 32.23
N GLN A 460 -21.64 -2.42 31.89
CA GLN A 460 -20.52 -2.92 32.67
C GLN A 460 -19.19 -2.66 31.97
N PRO A 461 -18.20 -2.11 32.69
CA PRO A 461 -16.85 -1.99 32.15
C PRO A 461 -16.32 -3.34 31.70
N THR A 462 -15.76 -3.38 30.52
CA THR A 462 -15.33 -4.62 29.89
C THR A 462 -13.98 -4.44 29.21
N THR A 463 -13.14 -5.47 29.33
CA THR A 463 -11.93 -5.63 28.52
C THR A 463 -12.01 -7.00 27.83
N ILE A 464 -11.81 -7.02 26.52
CA ILE A 464 -11.84 -8.25 25.73
C ILE A 464 -10.43 -8.44 25.18
N GLY A 465 -9.74 -9.46 25.66
CA GLY A 465 -8.41 -9.85 25.19
C GLY A 465 -8.47 -10.65 23.89
N LYS A 466 -7.32 -10.92 23.30
CA LYS A 466 -7.17 -11.57 22.00
C LYS A 466 -8.02 -12.85 21.84
N TYR A 467 -8.08 -13.69 22.89
CA TYR A 467 -8.74 -15.00 22.85
C TYR A 467 -10.10 -14.99 23.54
N ASP A 468 -10.56 -13.82 23.90
CA ASP A 468 -11.81 -13.63 24.59
C ASP A 468 -12.90 -13.16 23.62
N GLY A 469 -14.14 -13.38 24.00
CA GLY A 469 -15.31 -12.87 23.31
C GLY A 469 -16.34 -12.37 24.30
N ALA A 470 -17.20 -11.49 23.86
CA ALA A 470 -18.31 -10.97 24.63
C ALA A 470 -19.57 -10.81 23.78
N GLN A 471 -20.73 -10.87 24.44
CA GLN A 471 -22.03 -10.59 23.84
C GLN A 471 -22.70 -9.45 24.59
N ALA A 472 -23.36 -8.58 23.84
CA ALA A 472 -24.24 -7.56 24.40
C ALA A 472 -25.70 -7.89 24.14
N LYS A 473 -26.56 -7.58 25.09
CA LYS A 473 -28.03 -7.62 24.92
C LYS A 473 -28.57 -6.27 24.48
N TYR A 474 -28.03 -5.20 25.04
CA TYR A 474 -28.60 -3.87 24.87
C TYR A 474 -27.62 -2.84 24.34
N MET A 475 -26.34 -2.94 24.71
CA MET A 475 -25.42 -1.87 24.46
C MET A 475 -23.96 -2.31 24.40
N ILE A 476 -23.25 -1.84 23.39
CA ILE A 476 -21.81 -1.93 23.25
C ILE A 476 -21.24 -0.55 22.98
N GLY A 477 -20.18 -0.16 23.71
CA GLY A 477 -19.34 0.97 23.39
C GLY A 477 -17.90 0.56 23.60
N LEU A 478 -17.11 0.37 22.54
CA LEU A 478 -15.78 -0.19 22.60
C LEU A 478 -14.78 0.59 21.76
N ASP A 479 -13.57 0.72 22.31
CA ASP A 479 -12.36 1.12 21.61
C ASP A 479 -11.44 -0.07 21.43
N ALA A 480 -10.93 -0.25 20.23
CA ALA A 480 -9.96 -1.29 19.93
C ALA A 480 -8.53 -0.76 20.11
N ASN A 481 -7.67 -1.56 20.72
CA ASN A 481 -6.27 -1.22 20.95
C ASN A 481 -5.35 -2.31 20.36
N PRO A 482 -5.34 -2.51 19.03
CA PRO A 482 -4.43 -3.46 18.39
C PRO A 482 -2.98 -2.97 18.48
N SER A 483 -2.03 -3.90 18.58
CA SER A 483 -0.61 -3.58 18.46
C SER A 483 -0.28 -3.04 17.06
N GLU A 484 0.85 -2.36 16.89
CA GLU A 484 1.31 -1.92 15.56
C GLU A 484 1.45 -3.09 14.59
N TYR A 485 1.87 -4.24 15.08
CA TYR A 485 1.95 -5.47 14.28
C TYR A 485 0.57 -5.91 13.80
N ASP A 486 -0.42 -6.01 14.70
CA ASP A 486 -1.79 -6.41 14.35
C ASP A 486 -2.45 -5.43 13.39
N GLN A 487 -2.21 -4.11 13.57
CA GLN A 487 -2.65 -3.08 12.62
C GLN A 487 -2.05 -3.32 11.23
N GLY A 488 -0.74 -3.58 11.16
CA GLY A 488 -0.04 -3.89 9.92
C GLY A 488 -0.59 -5.13 9.22
N GLN A 489 -0.89 -6.19 9.98
CA GLN A 489 -1.51 -7.42 9.46
C GLN A 489 -2.92 -7.14 8.93
N ALA A 490 -3.75 -6.42 9.67
CA ALA A 490 -5.09 -6.05 9.21
C ALA A 490 -5.05 -5.22 7.92
N VAL A 491 -4.14 -4.25 7.83
CA VAL A 491 -3.94 -3.44 6.61
C VAL A 491 -3.51 -4.31 5.42
N SER A 492 -2.55 -5.20 5.61
CA SER A 492 -2.00 -6.02 4.51
C SER A 492 -2.99 -7.09 4.00
N ASN A 493 -3.93 -7.51 4.85
CA ASN A 493 -4.90 -8.56 4.53
C ASN A 493 -6.29 -8.04 4.18
N ALA A 494 -6.60 -6.76 4.46
CA ALA A 494 -7.85 -6.15 4.09
C ALA A 494 -7.97 -6.00 2.56
N ARG A 495 -9.18 -6.21 2.06
CA ARG A 495 -9.52 -6.01 0.67
C ARG A 495 -10.51 -4.87 0.46
N LEU A 496 -11.35 -4.60 1.44
CA LEU A 496 -12.23 -3.44 1.47
C LEU A 496 -11.74 -2.46 2.54
N PHE A 497 -11.54 -1.21 2.16
CA PHE A 497 -11.10 -0.13 3.05
C PHE A 497 -12.22 0.90 3.21
N ILE A 498 -12.69 1.07 4.44
CA ILE A 498 -13.68 2.09 4.83
C ILE A 498 -12.96 3.06 5.75
N THR A 499 -12.41 4.15 5.18
CA THR A 499 -11.46 5.00 5.90
C THR A 499 -11.64 6.48 5.61
N GLY A 500 -11.36 7.33 6.59
CA GLY A 500 -11.38 8.79 6.42
C GLY A 500 -12.76 9.38 6.19
N ASN A 501 -13.84 8.60 6.36
CA ASN A 501 -15.19 9.10 6.20
C ASN A 501 -15.61 9.88 7.44
N THR A 502 -16.49 10.88 7.27
CA THR A 502 -16.93 11.77 8.34
C THR A 502 -18.46 11.86 8.41
N SER A 503 -18.95 11.92 9.65
CA SER A 503 -20.39 12.13 9.94
C SER A 503 -20.57 13.24 10.96
N ASN A 504 -21.49 14.15 10.71
CA ASN A 504 -21.87 15.16 11.69
C ASN A 504 -22.69 14.61 12.87
N VAL A 505 -23.11 13.35 12.78
CA VAL A 505 -23.82 12.63 13.84
C VAL A 505 -23.09 11.32 14.12
N HIS A 506 -23.70 10.16 13.96
CA HIS A 506 -23.12 8.88 14.30
C HIS A 506 -22.51 8.14 13.09
N GLY A 507 -21.60 7.18 13.35
CA GLY A 507 -21.09 6.27 12.33
C GLY A 507 -20.30 6.97 11.25
N GLY A 508 -19.08 7.42 11.52
CA GLY A 508 -18.21 8.01 10.50
C GLY A 508 -17.97 7.04 9.34
N GLY A 509 -17.60 5.79 9.64
CA GLY A 509 -17.44 4.74 8.64
C GLY A 509 -18.79 4.15 8.21
N ILE A 510 -19.50 3.52 9.12
CA ILE A 510 -20.80 2.89 8.90
C ILE A 510 -21.79 3.32 9.99
N MET A 511 -22.99 3.67 9.59
CA MET A 511 -24.14 3.81 10.47
C MET A 511 -25.26 2.92 9.98
N THR A 512 -25.96 2.27 10.91
CA THR A 512 -27.10 1.43 10.56
C THR A 512 -28.24 1.56 11.55
N ASN A 513 -29.45 1.63 11.06
CA ASN A 513 -30.66 1.28 11.77
C ASN A 513 -31.41 0.10 11.08
N GLY A 514 -30.78 -0.47 10.02
CA GLY A 514 -31.16 -1.72 9.39
C GLY A 514 -30.32 -2.91 9.87
N ASN A 515 -30.35 -3.99 9.11
CA ASN A 515 -29.66 -5.22 9.48
C ASN A 515 -28.24 -5.23 8.90
N VAL A 516 -27.24 -5.50 9.72
CA VAL A 516 -25.86 -5.64 9.27
C VAL A 516 -25.25 -6.93 9.77
N VAL A 517 -24.66 -7.71 8.85
CA VAL A 517 -23.84 -8.86 9.16
C VAL A 517 -22.40 -8.54 8.73
N ALA A 518 -21.53 -8.32 9.70
CA ALA A 518 -20.14 -8.03 9.48
C ALA A 518 -19.28 -9.22 9.95
N GLY A 519 -18.55 -9.83 8.99
CA GLY A 519 -17.79 -11.05 9.24
C GLY A 519 -18.67 -12.31 9.36
N SER A 520 -18.11 -13.39 9.92
CA SER A 520 -18.83 -14.66 10.12
C SER A 520 -19.61 -14.62 11.44
N THR A 521 -20.89 -14.94 11.42
CA THR A 521 -21.79 -14.92 12.59
C THR A 521 -22.07 -16.31 13.18
N GLN A 522 -21.70 -17.37 12.49
CA GLN A 522 -22.05 -18.73 12.89
C GLN A 522 -20.95 -19.42 13.69
N GLU A 523 -19.71 -19.06 13.45
CA GLU A 523 -18.55 -19.73 14.00
C GLU A 523 -17.42 -18.72 14.18
N VAL A 524 -16.84 -18.67 15.37
CA VAL A 524 -15.69 -17.84 15.67
C VAL A 524 -14.45 -18.71 15.64
N LYS A 525 -13.55 -18.46 14.70
CA LYS A 525 -12.25 -19.12 14.66
C LYS A 525 -11.24 -18.28 15.42
N VAL A 526 -10.66 -18.88 16.42
CA VAL A 526 -9.62 -18.28 17.25
C VAL A 526 -8.30 -18.89 16.84
N HIS A 527 -7.41 -18.08 16.31
CA HIS A 527 -6.13 -18.54 15.81
C HIS A 527 -5.02 -18.01 16.72
N HIS A 528 -4.49 -18.87 17.58
CA HIS A 528 -3.40 -18.48 18.47
C HIS A 528 -2.13 -18.21 17.68
N GLU A 529 -1.43 -17.12 18.02
CA GLU A 529 -0.14 -16.80 17.38
C GLU A 529 0.95 -17.75 17.83
N ILE A 530 1.85 -18.04 16.93
CA ILE A 530 3.07 -18.78 17.20
C ILE A 530 4.23 -17.79 17.21
N LYS A 531 4.84 -17.63 18.37
CA LYS A 531 6.08 -16.87 18.52
C LYS A 531 7.19 -17.80 19.01
N LEU A 532 8.26 -17.88 18.24
CA LEU A 532 9.48 -18.59 18.62
C LEU A 532 10.52 -17.54 19.01
N SER A 533 11.04 -17.62 20.22
CA SER A 533 12.00 -16.66 20.73
C SER A 533 13.30 -17.33 21.17
N GLY A 534 14.35 -16.56 21.21
CA GLY A 534 15.66 -16.99 21.69
C GLY A 534 16.47 -15.82 22.21
N THR A 535 17.62 -16.14 22.76
CA THR A 535 18.55 -15.15 23.32
C THR A 535 19.94 -15.37 22.76
N LYS A 536 20.55 -14.30 22.26
CA LYS A 536 21.93 -14.25 21.79
C LYS A 536 22.84 -13.77 22.92
N ALA A 537 23.97 -14.46 23.13
CA ALA A 537 25.06 -13.99 23.94
C ALA A 537 26.33 -13.80 23.11
N LEU A 538 27.14 -12.82 23.48
CA LEU A 538 28.45 -12.58 22.92
C LEU A 538 29.46 -12.45 24.09
N THR A 539 30.44 -13.36 24.14
CA THR A 539 31.51 -13.29 25.14
C THR A 539 32.69 -12.50 24.61
N GLY A 540 33.33 -11.70 25.45
CA GLY A 540 34.51 -10.91 25.10
C GLY A 540 34.22 -9.56 24.45
N LEU A 541 32.99 -9.29 24.03
CA LEU A 541 32.49 -7.98 23.54
C LEU A 541 31.15 -7.67 24.11
N SER A 542 30.76 -6.38 24.09
CA SER A 542 29.37 -5.97 24.35
C SER A 542 28.53 -6.20 23.11
N LEU A 543 27.41 -6.88 23.30
CA LEU A 543 26.43 -7.13 22.25
C LEU A 543 25.75 -5.82 21.84
N THR A 544 25.53 -5.64 20.55
CA THR A 544 24.78 -4.48 20.01
C THR A 544 23.52 -4.94 19.28
N LYS A 545 22.49 -4.08 19.28
CA LYS A 545 21.24 -4.37 18.57
C LYS A 545 21.49 -4.53 17.07
N GLY A 546 20.94 -5.60 16.48
CA GLY A 546 21.01 -5.86 15.03
C GLY A 546 22.36 -6.42 14.56
N GLU A 547 23.21 -6.86 15.47
CA GLU A 547 24.57 -7.34 15.15
C GLU A 547 24.58 -8.73 14.54
N PHE A 548 23.71 -9.62 15.00
CA PHE A 548 23.59 -11.00 14.54
C PHE A 548 22.21 -11.27 13.97
N SER A 549 22.13 -12.15 12.98
CA SER A 549 20.88 -12.54 12.32
C SER A 549 20.61 -14.03 12.51
N PHE A 550 19.33 -14.34 12.60
CA PHE A 550 18.83 -15.70 12.79
C PHE A 550 17.82 -16.02 11.71
N GLN A 551 17.86 -17.26 11.24
CA GLN A 551 16.98 -17.76 10.20
C GLN A 551 16.15 -18.93 10.70
N LEU A 552 14.86 -18.92 10.35
CA LEU A 552 13.95 -20.02 10.57
C LEU A 552 13.60 -20.66 9.22
N LEU A 553 13.91 -21.94 9.08
CA LEU A 553 13.92 -22.65 7.80
C LEU A 553 13.00 -23.86 7.83
N LYS A 554 12.43 -24.24 6.69
CA LYS A 554 11.78 -25.52 6.46
C LYS A 554 12.79 -26.55 5.96
N PRO A 555 12.51 -27.86 6.11
CA PRO A 555 13.24 -28.89 5.38
C PRO A 555 13.22 -28.60 3.88
N ASN A 556 14.29 -28.95 3.18
CA ASN A 556 14.29 -28.91 1.72
C ASN A 556 13.35 -29.95 1.08
N GLU A 557 13.19 -29.95 -0.23
CA GLU A 557 12.34 -30.91 -0.96
C GLU A 557 12.66 -32.39 -0.68
N SER A 558 13.89 -32.70 -0.27
CA SER A 558 14.31 -34.05 0.12
C SER A 558 14.08 -34.34 1.62
N GLY A 559 13.45 -33.45 2.35
CA GLY A 559 13.19 -33.57 3.79
C GLY A 559 14.42 -33.35 4.67
N LYS A 560 15.50 -32.79 4.14
CA LYS A 560 16.74 -32.51 4.87
C LYS A 560 16.76 -31.08 5.40
N GLY A 561 17.31 -30.90 6.59
CA GLY A 561 17.58 -29.59 7.19
C GLY A 561 18.97 -29.04 6.85
N PRO A 562 19.27 -27.84 7.37
CA PRO A 562 20.60 -27.23 7.26
C PRO A 562 21.66 -28.08 7.92
N TYR A 563 22.92 -27.92 7.48
CA TYR A 563 24.05 -28.68 8.02
C TYR A 563 25.36 -27.88 7.89
N PHE A 564 26.33 -28.23 8.73
CA PHE A 564 27.70 -27.77 8.57
C PHE A 564 28.54 -28.80 7.78
N ASP A 565 29.30 -28.33 6.82
CA ASP A 565 30.22 -29.19 6.07
C ASP A 565 31.53 -29.50 6.86
N LYS A 566 32.48 -30.18 6.19
CA LYS A 566 33.77 -30.54 6.80
C LYS A 566 34.67 -29.34 7.11
N ASP A 567 34.42 -28.20 6.49
CA ASP A 567 35.16 -26.96 6.66
C ASP A 567 34.37 -25.98 7.60
N ASP A 568 33.37 -26.51 8.33
CA ASP A 568 32.51 -25.80 9.28
C ASP A 568 31.64 -24.69 8.63
N LYS A 569 31.41 -24.76 7.32
CA LYS A 569 30.53 -23.83 6.63
C LYS A 569 29.10 -24.29 6.74
N LEU A 570 28.20 -23.37 7.15
CA LEU A 570 26.76 -23.61 7.21
C LEU A 570 26.14 -23.62 5.80
N HIS A 571 25.40 -24.67 5.51
CA HIS A 571 24.63 -24.84 4.27
C HIS A 571 23.15 -24.88 4.58
N PHE A 572 22.42 -23.88 4.13
CA PHE A 572 20.96 -23.77 4.32
C PHE A 572 20.21 -23.22 3.09
N ASN A 573 20.94 -22.83 2.04
CA ASN A 573 20.34 -22.19 0.85
C ASN A 573 19.30 -23.06 0.13
N ASP A 574 19.32 -24.37 0.32
CA ASP A 574 18.32 -25.31 -0.22
C ASP A 574 17.09 -25.47 0.69
N CYS A 575 17.10 -24.84 1.86
CA CYS A 575 16.02 -24.88 2.85
C CYS A 575 15.17 -23.62 2.73
N PRO A 576 13.86 -23.71 2.41
CA PRO A 576 13.01 -22.54 2.31
C PRO A 576 12.90 -21.79 3.64
N GLU A 577 12.96 -20.46 3.58
CA GLU A 577 12.67 -19.60 4.74
C GLU A 577 11.20 -19.70 5.14
N VAL A 578 10.95 -19.68 6.44
CA VAL A 578 9.59 -19.66 7.00
C VAL A 578 9.04 -18.24 7.02
N CYS A 579 9.88 -17.30 7.39
CA CYS A 579 9.63 -15.88 7.48
C CYS A 579 10.94 -15.10 7.28
N ASN A 580 10.87 -13.78 7.24
CA ASN A 580 12.07 -12.95 7.14
C ASN A 580 13.04 -13.24 8.30
N PRO A 581 14.36 -13.22 8.07
CA PRO A 581 15.37 -13.29 9.12
C PRO A 581 15.15 -12.21 10.18
N VAL A 582 15.43 -12.56 11.44
CA VAL A 582 15.35 -11.62 12.57
C VAL A 582 16.70 -11.35 13.16
N THR A 583 16.89 -10.20 13.80
CA THR A 583 18.13 -9.82 14.46
C THR A 583 17.92 -9.68 15.97
N ASN A 584 19.01 -9.79 16.74
CA ASN A 584 18.97 -9.56 18.17
C ASN A 584 18.66 -8.10 18.53
N ASP A 585 17.95 -7.89 19.63
CA ASP A 585 17.89 -6.58 20.28
C ASP A 585 19.15 -6.28 21.13
N ALA A 586 19.14 -5.19 21.88
CA ALA A 586 20.29 -4.80 22.73
C ALA A 586 20.52 -5.74 23.93
N SER A 587 19.50 -6.47 24.37
CA SER A 587 19.59 -7.49 25.44
C SER A 587 19.99 -8.86 24.89
N GLY A 588 19.97 -9.03 23.58
CA GLY A 588 20.24 -10.27 22.89
C GLY A 588 18.98 -11.05 22.49
N ASP A 589 17.80 -10.59 22.89
CA ASP A 589 16.57 -11.30 22.56
C ASP A 589 16.21 -11.13 21.07
N PHE A 590 15.65 -12.18 20.50
CA PHE A 590 15.11 -12.20 19.15
C PHE A 590 13.84 -13.02 19.10
N VAL A 591 12.90 -12.65 18.24
CA VAL A 591 11.59 -13.26 18.11
C VAL A 591 11.22 -13.44 16.66
N PHE A 592 10.82 -14.65 16.29
CA PHE A 592 10.11 -14.98 15.07
C PHE A 592 8.62 -14.99 15.32
N ASP A 593 7.89 -14.19 14.60
CA ASP A 593 6.44 -14.23 14.59
C ASP A 593 5.99 -15.02 13.36
N LEU A 594 5.37 -16.17 13.61
CA LEU A 594 4.88 -17.07 12.56
C LEU A 594 3.42 -16.83 12.21
N GLY A 595 2.81 -15.82 12.85
CA GLY A 595 1.39 -15.55 12.69
C GLY A 595 0.51 -16.57 13.38
N GLY A 596 -0.77 -16.57 12.98
CA GLY A 596 -1.78 -17.45 13.57
C GLY A 596 -1.73 -18.89 13.05
N VAL A 597 -2.24 -19.79 13.88
CA VAL A 597 -2.44 -21.21 13.52
C VAL A 597 -3.70 -21.35 12.66
N TYR A 598 -3.55 -21.68 11.38
CA TYR A 598 -4.69 -21.81 10.42
C TYR A 598 -5.01 -23.25 10.04
N SER A 599 -4.13 -24.17 10.37
CA SER A 599 -4.30 -25.58 10.03
C SER A 599 -3.79 -26.47 11.15
N THR A 600 -4.29 -27.69 11.19
CA THR A 600 -3.82 -28.73 12.11
C THR A 600 -2.73 -29.56 11.44
N GLY A 601 -1.75 -29.99 12.20
CA GLY A 601 -0.68 -30.86 11.72
C GLY A 601 0.64 -30.62 12.44
N THR A 602 1.67 -31.35 12.03
CA THR A 602 3.02 -31.19 12.55
C THR A 602 3.92 -30.56 11.49
N ASN A 603 4.54 -29.44 11.84
CA ASN A 603 5.52 -28.77 11.00
C ASN A 603 6.91 -28.91 11.63
N VAL A 604 7.91 -29.07 10.79
CA VAL A 604 9.30 -29.14 11.20
C VAL A 604 10.00 -27.86 10.74
N TYR A 605 10.67 -27.23 11.67
CA TYR A 605 11.48 -26.03 11.42
C TYR A 605 12.91 -26.24 11.90
N TYR A 606 13.84 -25.48 11.31
CA TYR A 606 15.21 -25.41 11.74
C TYR A 606 15.58 -23.97 12.06
N LEU A 607 16.17 -23.75 13.23
CA LEU A 607 16.67 -22.44 13.64
C LEU A 607 18.18 -22.44 13.59
N VAL A 608 18.78 -21.49 12.89
CA VAL A 608 20.21 -21.29 12.73
C VAL A 608 20.58 -19.82 12.89
N GLU A 609 21.82 -19.56 13.30
CA GLU A 609 22.45 -18.26 13.19
C GLU A 609 23.12 -18.14 11.83
N ASP A 610 22.99 -16.99 11.17
CA ASP A 610 23.61 -16.70 9.87
C ASP A 610 24.99 -16.05 10.07
N PRO A 611 26.10 -16.78 9.85
CA PRO A 611 27.44 -16.23 10.08
C PRO A 611 27.88 -15.25 8.99
N ASP A 612 27.20 -15.21 7.85
CA ASP A 612 27.53 -14.33 6.72
C ASP A 612 26.80 -12.97 6.83
N TYR A 613 25.81 -12.86 7.73
CA TYR A 613 25.13 -11.59 8.00
C TYR A 613 26.03 -10.64 8.79
N ASN A 614 26.27 -9.43 8.26
CA ASN A 614 27.11 -8.40 8.92
C ASN A 614 28.39 -8.96 9.55
N HIS A 615 29.04 -9.88 8.87
CA HIS A 615 30.15 -10.65 9.40
C HIS A 615 31.07 -9.82 10.32
N VAL A 616 31.16 -10.19 11.60
CA VAL A 616 31.95 -9.50 12.61
C VAL A 616 33.34 -10.20 12.68
N ASP A 617 34.36 -9.50 12.21
CA ASP A 617 35.70 -10.01 12.22
C ASP A 617 36.15 -10.39 13.63
N GLY A 618 36.75 -11.58 13.77
CA GLY A 618 37.26 -12.06 15.02
C GLY A 618 36.29 -12.75 15.94
N VAL A 619 35.05 -12.91 15.52
CA VAL A 619 34.03 -13.68 16.24
C VAL A 619 34.05 -15.13 15.78
N ASP A 620 34.09 -16.05 16.74
CA ASP A 620 33.80 -17.47 16.54
C ASP A 620 32.31 -17.68 16.74
N TYR A 621 31.63 -17.99 15.64
CA TYR A 621 30.16 -18.10 15.59
C TYR A 621 29.69 -19.45 16.13
N ASP A 622 28.51 -19.42 16.80
CA ASP A 622 27.86 -20.61 17.29
C ASP A 622 27.40 -21.50 16.12
N LYS A 623 27.76 -22.79 16.18
CA LYS A 623 27.45 -23.78 15.13
C LYS A 623 26.26 -24.64 15.47
N THR A 624 25.40 -24.19 16.37
CA THR A 624 24.21 -24.94 16.80
C THR A 624 23.12 -24.88 15.74
N ILE A 625 22.51 -26.01 15.48
CA ILE A 625 21.27 -26.11 14.70
C ILE A 625 20.20 -26.66 15.63
N TYR A 626 19.09 -25.96 15.73
CA TYR A 626 17.90 -26.47 16.44
C TYR A 626 16.90 -27.00 15.42
N ARG A 627 16.30 -28.15 15.73
CA ARG A 627 15.17 -28.70 14.99
C ARG A 627 13.95 -28.65 15.90
N ILE A 628 12.91 -28.00 15.42
CA ILE A 628 11.68 -27.69 16.14
C ILE A 628 10.54 -28.42 15.45
N GLU A 629 9.91 -29.35 16.12
CA GLU A 629 8.65 -29.96 15.69
C GLU A 629 7.50 -29.29 16.44
N LEU A 630 6.62 -28.65 15.70
CA LEU A 630 5.51 -27.89 16.22
C LEU A 630 4.22 -28.53 15.72
N THR A 631 3.44 -29.08 16.64
CA THR A 631 2.15 -29.70 16.32
C THR A 631 1.04 -28.75 16.68
N THR A 632 0.17 -28.47 15.71
CA THR A 632 -1.01 -27.64 15.87
C THR A 632 -2.27 -28.50 15.90
N GLY A 633 -3.25 -28.09 16.65
CA GLY A 633 -4.54 -28.77 16.82
C GLY A 633 -5.68 -27.78 16.92
N ILE A 634 -6.89 -28.30 17.04
CA ILE A 634 -8.11 -27.54 17.31
C ILE A 634 -8.76 -28.00 18.61
N GLU A 635 -9.26 -27.03 19.36
CA GLU A 635 -10.16 -27.25 20.47
C GLU A 635 -11.46 -26.47 20.19
N THR A 636 -12.61 -27.08 20.42
CA THR A 636 -13.91 -26.44 20.24
C THR A 636 -14.54 -26.17 21.60
N ARG A 637 -14.91 -24.91 21.83
CA ARG A 637 -15.66 -24.50 23.03
C ARG A 637 -16.87 -23.66 22.62
N SER A 638 -17.93 -23.69 23.42
CA SER A 638 -19.10 -22.85 23.25
C SER A 638 -19.16 -21.80 24.36
N VAL A 639 -19.26 -20.54 23.97
CA VAL A 639 -19.38 -19.39 24.86
C VAL A 639 -20.61 -18.61 24.49
N LEU A 640 -21.56 -18.51 25.40
CA LEU A 640 -22.82 -17.77 25.19
C LEU A 640 -23.59 -18.19 23.90
N GLY A 641 -23.47 -19.46 23.51
CA GLY A 641 -24.15 -20.01 22.33
C GLY A 641 -23.42 -19.81 21.01
N ILE A 642 -22.22 -19.20 21.04
CA ILE A 642 -21.34 -19.08 19.89
C ILE A 642 -20.27 -20.16 19.97
N ASN A 643 -20.04 -20.86 18.87
CA ASN A 643 -19.01 -21.89 18.81
C ASN A 643 -17.66 -21.22 18.48
N TYR A 644 -16.71 -21.39 19.36
CA TYR A 644 -15.31 -21.01 19.17
C TYR A 644 -14.51 -22.25 18.80
N ILE A 645 -13.77 -22.14 17.70
CA ILE A 645 -12.81 -23.15 17.25
C ILE A 645 -11.42 -22.57 17.46
N ASP A 646 -10.77 -23.01 18.53
CA ASP A 646 -9.43 -22.57 18.90
C ASP A 646 -8.38 -23.37 18.13
N TYR A 647 -7.64 -22.71 17.25
CA TYR A 647 -6.46 -23.24 16.59
C TYR A 647 -5.23 -22.87 17.40
N SER A 648 -4.56 -23.85 17.97
CA SER A 648 -3.43 -23.61 18.86
C SER A 648 -2.30 -24.61 18.67
N VAL A 649 -1.15 -24.30 19.25
CA VAL A 649 -0.04 -25.25 19.36
C VAL A 649 -0.36 -26.24 20.49
N THR A 650 -0.43 -27.52 20.13
CA THR A 650 -0.74 -28.61 21.09
C THR A 650 0.50 -29.34 21.58
N ASN A 651 1.59 -29.32 20.81
CA ASN A 651 2.86 -29.90 21.22
C ASN A 651 4.04 -29.22 20.56
N VAL A 652 5.13 -29.10 21.31
CA VAL A 652 6.42 -28.58 20.83
C VAL A 652 7.54 -29.52 21.25
N THR A 653 8.29 -30.04 20.30
CA THR A 653 9.50 -30.80 20.56
C THR A 653 10.69 -30.06 19.94
N VAL A 654 11.69 -29.76 20.75
CA VAL A 654 12.90 -29.10 20.31
C VAL A 654 14.10 -30.04 20.49
N THR A 655 14.89 -30.20 19.44
CA THR A 655 16.15 -30.94 19.50
C THR A 655 17.28 -30.05 18.99
N LYS A 656 18.45 -30.20 19.59
CA LYS A 656 19.70 -29.50 19.28
C LYS A 656 20.68 -30.50 18.68
N LEU A 657 21.32 -30.13 17.59
CA LEU A 657 22.39 -30.92 16.98
C LEU A 657 23.69 -30.70 17.76
N GLU A 658 24.16 -31.71 18.43
CA GLU A 658 25.43 -31.69 19.18
C GLU A 658 26.25 -32.96 18.89
N ASN A 659 27.52 -32.80 18.48
CA ASN A 659 28.39 -33.92 18.12
C ASN A 659 27.76 -34.88 17.09
N LYS A 660 27.07 -34.34 16.07
CA LYS A 660 26.38 -35.10 15.02
C LYS A 660 25.17 -35.94 15.54
N GLN A 661 24.70 -35.69 16.75
CA GLN A 661 23.55 -36.34 17.34
C GLN A 661 22.51 -35.31 17.76
N TRP A 662 21.24 -35.62 17.53
CA TRP A 662 20.13 -34.80 18.00
C TRP A 662 19.83 -35.10 19.47
N LYS A 663 19.92 -34.09 20.32
CA LYS A 663 19.57 -34.14 21.73
C LYS A 663 18.30 -33.33 21.97
N THR A 664 17.32 -33.94 22.64
CA THR A 664 16.10 -33.25 23.06
C THR A 664 16.41 -32.21 24.14
N ILE A 665 15.86 -31.05 24.00
CA ILE A 665 15.88 -29.96 24.99
C ILE A 665 14.43 -29.56 25.31
N THR A 666 14.20 -29.06 26.52
CA THR A 666 12.88 -28.58 26.92
C THR A 666 12.78 -27.08 26.66
N PRO A 667 11.87 -26.63 25.79
CA PRO A 667 11.61 -25.21 25.60
C PRO A 667 10.96 -24.63 26.87
N SER A 668 11.15 -23.34 27.10
CA SER A 668 10.40 -22.59 28.09
C SER A 668 9.36 -21.71 27.43
N TYR A 669 8.41 -21.21 28.19
CA TYR A 669 7.33 -20.37 27.68
C TYR A 669 7.43 -19.00 28.33
N GLY A 670 7.35 -17.94 27.53
CA GLY A 670 7.25 -16.58 28.00
C GLY A 670 5.88 -16.29 28.64
N SER A 671 5.80 -15.20 29.37
CA SER A 671 4.52 -14.74 29.94
C SER A 671 3.52 -14.30 28.86
N ASP A 672 4.02 -14.01 27.65
CA ASP A 672 3.26 -13.66 26.44
C ASP A 672 2.88 -14.90 25.60
N GLY A 673 3.13 -16.10 26.08
CA GLY A 673 2.88 -17.37 25.37
C GLY A 673 3.94 -17.73 24.31
N SER A 674 5.00 -16.93 24.15
CA SER A 674 6.09 -17.26 23.24
C SER A 674 6.84 -18.52 23.67
N ILE A 675 7.26 -19.32 22.68
CA ILE A 675 8.06 -20.53 22.89
C ILE A 675 9.52 -20.12 22.86
N LYS A 676 10.19 -20.15 24.00
CA LYS A 676 11.60 -19.77 24.12
C LYS A 676 12.50 -20.99 23.99
N ILE A 677 13.42 -20.92 23.06
CA ILE A 677 14.42 -21.96 22.76
C ILE A 677 15.73 -21.57 23.41
N THR A 678 16.28 -22.48 24.20
CA THR A 678 17.60 -22.30 24.84
C THR A 678 18.46 -23.54 24.65
N ASP A 679 19.76 -23.42 24.84
CA ASP A 679 20.70 -24.54 24.74
C ASP A 679 20.56 -25.58 25.88
N GLY A 680 19.72 -25.27 26.87
CA GLY A 680 19.49 -26.09 28.04
C GLY A 680 20.52 -25.97 29.18
N ASN A 681 21.67 -25.33 28.90
CA ASN A 681 22.77 -25.19 29.87
C ASN A 681 23.01 -23.74 30.30
N THR A 682 23.11 -22.83 29.32
CA THR A 682 23.48 -21.42 29.55
C THR A 682 22.28 -20.49 29.65
N GLY A 683 21.09 -20.96 29.25
CA GLY A 683 19.92 -20.12 29.14
C GLY A 683 19.87 -19.28 27.84
N ASN A 684 20.94 -19.32 27.02
CA ASN A 684 21.01 -18.68 25.71
C ASN A 684 20.64 -19.65 24.60
N THR A 685 20.22 -19.15 23.46
CA THR A 685 20.00 -19.94 22.24
C THR A 685 21.32 -20.09 21.49
N PHE A 686 21.99 -18.97 21.23
CA PHE A 686 23.28 -18.93 20.55
C PHE A 686 24.30 -18.15 21.39
N THR A 687 25.54 -18.66 21.46
CA THR A 687 26.65 -17.99 22.18
C THR A 687 27.83 -17.86 21.27
N ASN A 688 28.16 -16.66 20.82
CA ASN A 688 29.40 -16.36 20.08
C ASN A 688 30.51 -15.92 21.02
N ALA A 689 31.73 -16.08 20.57
CA ALA A 689 32.88 -15.61 21.33
C ALA A 689 33.76 -14.74 20.44
N TYR A 690 34.10 -13.54 20.92
CA TYR A 690 35.13 -12.73 20.28
C TYR A 690 36.50 -13.27 20.63
N VAL A 691 37.25 -13.66 19.62
CA VAL A 691 38.55 -14.35 19.82
C VAL A 691 39.70 -13.60 19.21
N GLN A 692 39.49 -12.73 18.23
CA GLN A 692 40.56 -12.02 17.54
C GLN A 692 40.10 -10.75 16.82
N GLY A 693 41.02 -9.78 16.67
CA GLY A 693 40.86 -8.64 15.77
C GLY A 693 41.53 -8.87 14.43
N SER A 694 41.22 -8.08 13.45
CA SER A 694 41.83 -8.13 12.13
C SER A 694 42.28 -6.76 11.61
N TRP A 695 43.24 -6.79 10.69
CA TRP A 695 43.65 -5.65 9.88
C TRP A 695 44.03 -6.12 8.48
N THR A 696 43.49 -5.43 7.45
CA THR A 696 43.77 -5.76 6.05
C THR A 696 44.79 -4.79 5.46
N PRO A 697 46.03 -5.25 5.10
CA PRO A 697 47.02 -4.40 4.45
C PRO A 697 46.54 -3.97 3.06
N GLN A 698 46.64 -2.67 2.76
CA GLN A 698 46.18 -2.07 1.53
C GLN A 698 47.22 -1.14 0.90
N MET A 699 47.34 -1.15 -0.42
CA MET A 699 48.26 -0.31 -1.20
C MET A 699 47.56 0.26 -2.41
N THR A 700 48.13 1.32 -2.98
CA THR A 700 47.70 1.87 -4.27
C THR A 700 48.75 1.53 -5.35
N LYS A 701 48.28 1.02 -6.46
CA LYS A 701 49.02 0.92 -7.71
C LYS A 701 48.62 2.02 -8.67
N LYS A 702 49.65 2.67 -9.21
CA LYS A 702 49.52 3.66 -10.28
C LYS A 702 50.34 3.25 -11.49
N VAL A 703 49.85 3.51 -12.68
CA VAL A 703 50.56 3.38 -13.95
C VAL A 703 50.51 4.69 -14.69
N ASP A 704 51.63 5.31 -14.94
CA ASP A 704 51.73 6.55 -15.69
C ASP A 704 51.91 6.23 -17.19
N GLY A 705 50.97 6.69 -18.01
CA GLY A 705 50.98 6.65 -19.47
C GLY A 705 50.72 5.27 -20.07
N GLY A 706 50.14 4.33 -19.32
CA GLY A 706 49.86 2.98 -19.82
C GLY A 706 48.70 2.28 -19.11
N GLU A 707 48.39 1.09 -19.59
CA GLU A 707 47.32 0.26 -19.03
C GLU A 707 47.75 -0.44 -17.73
N MET A 708 46.79 -0.70 -16.85
CA MET A 708 46.96 -1.58 -15.71
C MET A 708 47.23 -3.02 -16.23
N LYS A 709 48.23 -3.70 -15.64
CA LYS A 709 48.51 -5.12 -15.89
C LYS A 709 48.39 -5.90 -14.59
N ALA A 710 48.50 -7.21 -14.67
CA ALA A 710 48.44 -8.09 -13.49
C ALA A 710 49.71 -7.99 -12.64
N PHE A 711 50.05 -6.79 -12.16
CA PHE A 711 51.19 -6.54 -11.30
C PHE A 711 51.01 -7.26 -9.96
N THR A 712 52.08 -7.86 -9.48
CA THR A 712 52.10 -8.64 -8.23
C THR A 712 52.83 -7.86 -7.13
N PHE A 713 52.24 -7.88 -5.95
CA PHE A 713 52.81 -7.28 -4.73
C PHE A 713 53.16 -8.36 -3.72
N GLU A 714 54.18 -8.11 -2.95
CA GLU A 714 54.71 -9.01 -1.94
C GLU A 714 54.68 -8.32 -0.57
N LEU A 715 54.06 -8.98 0.41
CA LEU A 715 54.00 -8.56 1.81
C LEU A 715 54.76 -9.55 2.68
N ALA A 716 55.72 -9.07 3.44
CA ALA A 716 56.59 -9.87 4.33
C ALA A 716 56.42 -9.43 5.79
N ASN A 717 56.59 -10.38 6.71
CA ASN A 717 56.64 -10.09 8.16
C ASN A 717 57.95 -9.40 8.55
N ALA A 718 58.00 -8.88 9.78
CA ALA A 718 59.13 -8.14 10.33
C ALA A 718 60.50 -8.88 10.24
N ASP A 719 60.48 -10.20 10.31
CA ASP A 719 61.65 -11.09 10.26
C ASP A 719 62.06 -11.47 8.83
N ASP A 720 61.26 -11.14 7.83
CA ASP A 720 61.56 -11.47 6.40
C ASP A 720 61.74 -10.21 5.55
N VAL A 721 62.61 -9.30 5.96
CA VAL A 721 62.93 -8.06 5.23
C VAL A 721 63.42 -8.29 3.80
N ASN A 722 63.90 -9.49 3.49
CA ASN A 722 64.41 -9.90 2.18
C ASN A 722 63.32 -10.53 1.28
N PHE A 723 62.11 -10.66 1.77
CA PHE A 723 60.95 -11.26 1.03
C PHE A 723 61.24 -12.69 0.56
N THR A 724 61.74 -13.52 1.46
CA THR A 724 62.04 -14.92 1.16
C THR A 724 60.81 -15.80 1.11
N LYS A 725 59.75 -15.46 1.90
CA LYS A 725 58.46 -16.14 1.97
C LYS A 725 57.32 -15.13 2.05
N PRO A 726 57.21 -14.22 1.10
CA PRO A 726 56.18 -13.19 1.16
C PRO A 726 54.80 -13.75 0.78
N GLU A 727 53.76 -13.15 1.35
CA GLU A 727 52.39 -13.26 0.79
C GLU A 727 52.32 -12.45 -0.50
N ARG A 728 51.54 -12.91 -1.46
CA ARG A 728 51.37 -12.25 -2.76
C ARG A 728 49.95 -11.83 -3.00
N ALA A 729 49.81 -10.62 -3.54
CA ALA A 729 48.53 -10.09 -4.06
C ALA A 729 48.77 -9.59 -5.49
N THR A 730 47.93 -10.02 -6.44
CA THR A 730 48.06 -9.67 -7.86
C THR A 730 46.80 -8.90 -8.30
N ILE A 731 46.99 -7.80 -9.03
CA ILE A 731 45.92 -7.00 -9.56
C ILE A 731 45.17 -7.79 -10.63
N ASN A 732 43.85 -7.80 -10.59
CA ASN A 732 43.01 -8.13 -11.74
C ASN A 732 42.81 -6.87 -12.60
N PRO A 733 43.45 -6.78 -13.78
CA PRO A 733 43.35 -5.59 -14.62
C PRO A 733 41.96 -5.31 -15.16
N ASP A 734 41.07 -6.31 -15.23
CA ASP A 734 39.68 -6.20 -15.70
C ASP A 734 38.69 -5.89 -14.58
N SER A 735 39.18 -5.67 -13.36
CA SER A 735 38.39 -5.35 -12.19
C SER A 735 37.80 -3.94 -12.29
N ALA A 736 36.54 -3.74 -11.80
CA ALA A 736 35.93 -2.43 -11.65
C ALA A 736 36.72 -1.46 -10.74
N ASN A 737 37.68 -1.95 -9.96
CA ASN A 737 38.58 -1.16 -9.12
C ASN A 737 39.70 -0.46 -9.93
N VAL A 738 39.93 -0.87 -11.16
CA VAL A 738 40.86 -0.20 -12.07
C VAL A 738 40.20 1.03 -12.66
N LYS A 739 40.77 2.21 -12.36
CA LYS A 739 40.28 3.51 -12.86
C LYS A 739 41.33 4.12 -13.76
N THR A 740 40.95 4.58 -14.94
CA THR A 740 41.84 5.29 -15.87
C THR A 740 41.40 6.74 -15.96
N ASP A 741 42.32 7.67 -15.79
CA ASP A 741 42.07 9.10 -15.89
C ASP A 741 42.09 9.59 -17.36
N LYS A 742 41.73 10.86 -17.58
CA LYS A 742 41.72 11.49 -18.93
C LYS A 742 43.09 11.57 -19.60
N ASN A 743 44.17 11.37 -18.84
CA ASN A 743 45.55 11.41 -19.32
C ASN A 743 46.11 10.00 -19.62
N GLY A 744 45.27 8.99 -19.48
CA GLY A 744 45.65 7.60 -19.70
C GLY A 744 46.45 6.96 -18.54
N ASN A 745 46.46 7.54 -17.35
CA ASN A 745 47.06 6.94 -16.16
C ASN A 745 46.05 6.03 -15.50
N ALA A 746 46.47 4.81 -15.18
CA ALA A 746 45.64 3.83 -14.53
C ALA A 746 45.97 3.72 -13.03
N THR A 747 44.92 3.58 -12.20
CA THR A 747 45.07 3.37 -10.74
C THR A 747 44.23 2.17 -10.30
N SER A 748 44.70 1.46 -9.29
CA SER A 748 43.97 0.35 -8.66
C SER A 748 44.41 0.21 -7.21
N THR A 749 43.53 -0.31 -6.37
CA THR A 749 43.82 -0.70 -5.00
C THR A 749 44.23 -2.17 -4.96
N VAL A 750 45.21 -2.46 -4.14
CA VAL A 750 45.70 -3.83 -3.88
C VAL A 750 45.44 -4.18 -2.43
N ASN A 751 44.69 -5.24 -2.20
CA ASN A 751 44.37 -5.75 -0.87
C ASN A 751 45.12 -7.09 -0.67
N PHE A 752 45.74 -7.25 0.46
CA PHE A 752 46.25 -8.54 0.91
C PHE A 752 45.21 -9.27 1.74
N LYS A 753 45.47 -10.49 2.16
CA LYS A 753 44.59 -11.19 3.10
C LYS A 753 44.61 -10.50 4.45
N PRO A 754 43.50 -10.52 5.19
CA PRO A 754 43.43 -9.99 6.54
C PRO A 754 44.48 -10.64 7.46
N ARG A 755 45.10 -9.85 8.31
CA ARG A 755 45.94 -10.30 9.40
C ARG A 755 45.13 -10.36 10.68
N TYR A 756 45.24 -11.45 11.40
CA TYR A 756 44.45 -11.69 12.61
C TYR A 756 45.34 -11.64 13.85
N TYR A 757 44.82 -11.06 14.91
CA TYR A 757 45.52 -10.80 16.15
C TYR A 757 44.66 -11.21 17.34
N LYS A 758 45.20 -12.10 18.20
CA LYS A 758 44.51 -12.54 19.41
C LYS A 758 44.88 -11.64 20.58
N LEU A 759 44.02 -11.64 21.61
CA LEU A 759 44.30 -10.89 22.84
C LEU A 759 45.65 -11.30 23.47
N THR A 760 46.00 -12.57 23.36
CA THR A 760 47.29 -13.10 23.83
C THR A 760 48.49 -12.56 23.07
N ASP A 761 48.33 -12.03 21.87
CA ASP A 761 49.39 -11.44 21.07
C ASP A 761 49.76 -10.03 21.53
N LEU A 762 48.88 -9.38 22.29
CA LEU A 762 49.00 -8.00 22.77
C LEU A 762 49.65 -7.98 24.15
N LYS A 763 50.60 -7.06 24.36
CA LYS A 763 51.19 -6.81 25.67
C LYS A 763 50.52 -5.60 26.31
N ASN A 764 49.95 -5.77 27.50
CA ASN A 764 49.24 -4.68 28.20
C ASN A 764 48.12 -4.03 27.34
N GLY A 765 47.42 -4.85 26.55
CA GLY A 765 46.28 -4.39 25.73
C GLY A 765 46.68 -3.68 24.42
N SER A 766 47.99 -3.57 24.08
CA SER A 766 48.42 -3.00 22.81
C SER A 766 49.77 -3.56 22.37
N LYS A 767 49.97 -3.66 21.04
CA LYS A 767 51.24 -4.02 20.44
C LYS A 767 51.35 -3.56 18.99
N THR A 768 52.52 -3.11 18.60
CA THR A 768 52.84 -2.77 17.22
C THR A 768 53.47 -3.96 16.50
N PHE A 769 52.90 -4.27 15.32
CA PHE A 769 53.41 -5.29 14.41
C PHE A 769 53.96 -4.59 13.17
N THR A 770 55.08 -5.11 12.65
CA THR A 770 55.78 -4.54 11.49
C THR A 770 55.68 -5.48 10.29
N TYR A 771 55.46 -4.90 9.12
CA TYR A 771 55.46 -5.62 7.83
C TYR A 771 56.25 -4.81 6.82
N TYR A 772 56.72 -5.48 5.75
CA TYR A 772 57.33 -4.85 4.62
C TYR A 772 56.55 -5.15 3.36
N VAL A 773 56.41 -4.18 2.46
CA VAL A 773 55.70 -4.34 1.20
C VAL A 773 56.52 -3.80 0.05
N ARG A 774 56.49 -4.53 -1.07
CA ARG A 774 57.10 -4.11 -2.34
C ARG A 774 56.27 -4.59 -3.52
N GLU A 775 56.50 -3.99 -4.66
CA GLU A 775 56.08 -4.56 -5.94
C GLU A 775 57.12 -5.62 -6.38
N LYS A 776 56.67 -6.76 -6.86
CA LYS A 776 57.52 -7.77 -7.47
C LYS A 776 58.01 -7.26 -8.83
N ASP A 777 59.32 -7.35 -9.10
CA ASP A 777 59.83 -6.95 -10.40
C ASP A 777 59.50 -8.03 -11.46
N ASP A 778 58.47 -7.81 -12.22
CA ASP A 778 58.02 -8.63 -13.34
C ASP A 778 58.38 -7.99 -14.70
N SER A 779 59.47 -7.20 -14.76
CA SER A 779 59.94 -6.50 -15.96
C SER A 779 60.30 -7.46 -17.13
N SER A 780 60.61 -8.72 -16.85
CA SER A 780 60.72 -9.75 -17.88
C SER A 780 59.40 -10.07 -18.60
N THR A 781 58.29 -9.93 -17.92
CA THR A 781 56.93 -10.16 -18.49
C THR A 781 56.36 -8.90 -19.10
N TYR A 782 56.65 -7.75 -18.52
CA TYR A 782 56.11 -6.44 -18.93
C TYR A 782 57.25 -5.48 -19.30
N SER A 783 58.00 -5.77 -20.36
CA SER A 783 59.27 -5.11 -20.75
C SER A 783 59.14 -3.61 -21.06
N HIS A 784 57.94 -3.09 -21.32
CA HIS A 784 57.70 -1.66 -21.57
C HIS A 784 57.38 -0.88 -20.30
N TYR A 785 57.36 -1.52 -19.15
CA TYR A 785 57.08 -0.86 -17.86
C TYR A 785 58.39 -0.73 -17.06
N LYS A 786 58.68 0.49 -16.62
CA LYS A 786 59.69 0.73 -15.57
C LYS A 786 59.00 0.50 -14.23
N PHE A 787 59.38 -0.59 -13.53
CA PHE A 787 58.80 -0.99 -12.25
C PHE A 787 59.27 -0.06 -11.12
N ASP A 788 58.39 0.17 -10.18
CA ASP A 788 58.63 0.90 -8.95
C ASP A 788 59.32 -0.04 -7.94
N LYS A 789 60.59 0.20 -7.60
CA LYS A 789 61.38 -0.61 -6.68
C LYS A 789 61.25 -0.14 -5.23
N SER A 790 60.30 0.75 -4.92
CA SER A 790 60.05 1.19 -3.56
C SER A 790 59.79 0.01 -2.62
N VAL A 791 60.29 0.15 -1.41
CA VAL A 791 59.91 -0.73 -0.30
C VAL A 791 59.38 0.13 0.83
N TYR A 792 58.22 -0.23 1.31
CA TYR A 792 57.64 0.44 2.46
C TYR A 792 57.63 -0.47 3.67
N LYS A 793 57.97 0.09 4.82
CA LYS A 793 57.77 -0.50 6.14
C LYS A 793 56.40 -0.05 6.66
N LEU A 794 55.56 -0.99 7.04
CA LEU A 794 54.27 -0.75 7.65
C LEU A 794 54.28 -1.09 9.12
N ASN A 795 53.85 -0.20 9.97
CA ASN A 795 53.70 -0.45 11.41
C ASN A 795 52.21 -0.36 11.76
N VAL A 796 51.63 -1.48 12.17
CA VAL A 796 50.25 -1.51 12.65
C VAL A 796 50.23 -1.72 14.15
N THR A 797 49.63 -0.79 14.87
CA THR A 797 49.43 -0.88 16.32
C THR A 797 48.00 -1.39 16.57
N MET A 798 47.93 -2.63 17.01
CA MET A 798 46.68 -3.23 17.44
C MET A 798 46.47 -2.91 18.92
N ALA A 799 45.26 -2.51 19.28
CA ALA A 799 44.94 -2.17 20.67
C ALA A 799 43.49 -2.60 21.01
N VAL A 800 43.28 -2.98 22.27
CA VAL A 800 41.97 -3.28 22.82
C VAL A 800 41.24 -1.96 23.10
N GLN A 801 40.08 -1.81 22.53
CA GLN A 801 39.16 -0.67 22.78
C GLN A 801 38.41 -0.85 24.10
N LYS A 802 37.70 0.20 24.54
CA LYS A 802 36.89 0.15 25.77
C LYS A 802 35.76 -0.88 25.72
N ASP A 803 35.28 -1.20 24.52
CA ASP A 803 34.23 -2.20 24.27
C ASP A 803 34.77 -3.64 24.14
N GLY A 804 36.11 -3.84 24.29
CA GLY A 804 36.79 -5.13 24.20
C GLY A 804 37.30 -5.49 22.80
N ARG A 805 36.94 -4.74 21.74
CA ARG A 805 37.43 -5.02 20.37
C ARG A 805 38.90 -4.76 20.21
N ILE A 806 39.57 -5.65 19.49
CA ILE A 806 40.95 -5.46 19.07
C ILE A 806 40.93 -4.80 17.68
N VAL A 807 41.39 -3.57 17.60
CA VAL A 807 41.39 -2.81 16.36
C VAL A 807 42.77 -2.26 16.05
N ALA A 808 43.02 -1.96 14.79
CA ALA A 808 44.18 -1.20 14.39
C ALA A 808 44.03 0.26 14.84
N SER A 809 44.58 0.60 16.00
CA SER A 809 44.43 1.93 16.58
C SER A 809 45.32 2.98 15.91
N LYS A 810 46.41 2.53 15.28
CA LYS A 810 47.30 3.36 14.48
C LYS A 810 47.98 2.50 13.43
N VAL A 811 48.02 2.97 12.20
CA VAL A 811 48.79 2.37 11.11
C VAL A 811 49.65 3.46 10.50
N THR A 812 50.94 3.21 10.42
CA THR A 812 51.89 4.11 9.75
C THR A 812 52.69 3.37 8.70
N TYR A 813 53.20 4.13 7.76
CA TYR A 813 54.14 3.62 6.79
C TYR A 813 55.33 4.54 6.61
N THR A 814 56.52 3.95 6.32
CA THR A 814 57.77 4.65 6.04
C THR A 814 58.36 4.08 4.78
N LYS A 815 58.79 4.92 3.86
CA LYS A 815 59.46 4.47 2.67
C LYS A 815 60.94 4.19 2.98
N ILE A 816 61.40 2.95 2.89
CA ILE A 816 62.78 2.54 3.18
C ILE A 816 63.64 2.37 1.91
N LYS A 817 63.00 2.19 0.73
CA LYS A 817 63.64 2.29 -0.59
C LYS A 817 62.83 3.12 -1.52
N ASP A 818 63.49 3.94 -2.36
CA ASP A 818 62.87 4.75 -3.38
C ASP A 818 62.46 3.95 -4.64
N ARG A 819 61.91 4.62 -5.64
CA ARG A 819 61.48 4.01 -6.92
C ARG A 819 62.59 3.37 -7.74
N ASP A 820 63.79 3.79 -7.51
CA ASP A 820 65.00 3.22 -8.17
C ASP A 820 65.68 2.15 -7.34
N GLY A 821 65.21 1.89 -6.10
CA GLY A 821 65.69 0.86 -5.18
C GLY A 821 66.81 1.32 -4.24
N ASN A 822 67.09 2.65 -4.18
CA ASN A 822 68.07 3.22 -3.27
C ASN A 822 67.50 3.33 -1.86
N GLU A 823 68.38 3.17 -0.86
CA GLU A 823 68.02 3.33 0.54
C GLU A 823 67.57 4.77 0.83
N VAL A 824 66.44 4.91 1.56
CA VAL A 824 65.91 6.17 2.04
C VAL A 824 66.09 6.22 3.56
N THR A 825 66.91 7.13 4.03
CA THR A 825 67.26 7.27 5.46
C THR A 825 66.54 8.35 6.20
N ASN A 826 65.90 9.30 5.46
CA ASN A 826 65.31 10.50 6.02
C ASN A 826 63.78 10.58 5.90
N ASP A 827 63.11 9.47 5.52
CA ASP A 827 61.65 9.43 5.52
C ASP A 827 61.14 9.24 6.95
N THR A 828 59.99 9.89 7.26
CA THR A 828 59.35 9.79 8.57
C THR A 828 58.08 8.94 8.48
N ASP A 829 57.57 8.48 9.60
CA ASP A 829 56.33 7.74 9.66
C ASP A 829 55.16 8.61 9.17
N HIS A 830 54.46 8.15 8.14
CA HIS A 830 53.27 8.71 7.61
C HIS A 830 52.05 7.94 8.13
N ASP A 831 51.04 8.62 8.64
CA ASP A 831 49.78 7.94 9.01
C ASP A 831 49.07 7.42 7.75
N LEU A 832 48.68 6.14 7.81
CA LEU A 832 47.91 5.51 6.74
C LEU A 832 46.46 5.96 6.86
N THR A 833 45.95 6.65 5.84
CA THR A 833 44.59 7.17 5.75
C THR A 833 44.03 6.87 4.34
N ASP A 834 42.76 7.09 4.10
CA ASP A 834 42.14 6.90 2.76
C ASP A 834 42.80 7.74 1.66
N THR A 835 43.46 8.81 2.01
CA THR A 835 44.20 9.73 1.09
C THR A 835 45.69 9.59 1.15
N SER A 836 46.27 8.87 2.15
CA SER A 836 47.69 8.66 2.37
C SER A 836 47.97 7.17 2.48
N ILE A 837 48.10 6.52 1.34
CA ILE A 837 48.35 5.07 1.21
C ILE A 837 49.66 4.85 0.45
N PRO A 838 50.52 3.87 0.84
CA PRO A 838 51.71 3.49 0.09
C PRO A 838 51.37 3.30 -1.38
N THR A 839 52.00 4.10 -2.25
CA THR A 839 51.69 4.12 -3.67
C THR A 839 52.91 3.67 -4.48
N PHE A 840 52.68 2.70 -5.35
CA PHE A 840 53.69 2.20 -6.30
C PHE A 840 53.32 2.68 -7.69
N THR A 841 54.26 3.38 -8.37
CA THR A 841 54.00 3.98 -9.68
C THR A 841 54.91 3.39 -10.73
N ASN A 842 54.36 2.59 -11.65
CA ASN A 842 55.09 2.17 -12.86
C ASN A 842 54.94 3.21 -13.96
N THR A 843 55.99 3.36 -14.75
CA THR A 843 55.92 4.25 -15.93
C THR A 843 55.95 3.41 -17.19
N TYR A 844 54.98 3.58 -18.05
CA TYR A 844 54.98 2.92 -19.36
C TYR A 844 55.75 3.79 -20.40
N SER A 845 56.67 3.19 -21.14
CA SER A 845 57.45 3.85 -22.15
C SER A 845 57.33 3.13 -23.48
N THR A 846 56.89 3.85 -24.50
CA THR A 846 56.88 3.37 -25.88
C THR A 846 58.20 3.60 -26.62
N SER A 847 59.25 4.03 -25.91
CA SER A 847 60.54 4.23 -26.55
C SER A 847 61.12 2.91 -27.07
N LEU A 848 61.14 2.74 -28.36
CA LEU A 848 61.97 1.74 -29.04
C LEU A 848 63.45 1.94 -28.65
N PRO A 849 64.23 0.89 -28.43
CA PRO A 849 65.66 1.04 -28.18
C PRO A 849 66.32 1.63 -29.43
N LEU A 850 66.74 2.89 -29.32
CA LEU A 850 67.51 3.59 -30.34
C LEU A 850 68.99 3.16 -30.41
N SER A 851 69.29 1.86 -30.27
CA SER A 851 70.62 1.33 -30.50
C SER A 851 70.72 0.76 -31.90
N GLY A 852 71.18 1.59 -32.87
CA GLY A 852 71.55 1.13 -34.19
C GLY A 852 71.08 1.84 -35.43
N MET A 853 70.46 3.02 -35.28
CA MET A 853 70.04 3.79 -36.47
C MET A 853 71.06 4.89 -36.81
N SER A 854 71.69 4.75 -38.00
CA SER A 854 72.54 5.77 -38.53
C SER A 854 71.79 7.05 -38.93
N GLY A 855 72.44 8.20 -38.94
CA GLY A 855 71.88 9.54 -39.06
C GLY A 855 70.95 9.84 -40.24
N VAL A 856 70.68 8.89 -41.13
CA VAL A 856 69.73 9.06 -42.26
C VAL A 856 68.28 8.80 -41.87
N THR A 857 68.04 8.02 -40.82
CA THR A 857 66.65 7.66 -40.37
C THR A 857 65.98 8.76 -39.56
N LEU A 858 66.78 9.66 -38.93
CA LEU A 858 66.20 10.83 -38.21
C LEU A 858 65.53 11.83 -39.17
N THR A 859 66.06 11.96 -40.39
CA THR A 859 65.51 12.88 -41.42
C THR A 859 64.18 12.39 -41.98
N TYR A 860 63.99 11.06 -42.08
CA TYR A 860 62.70 10.48 -42.53
C TYR A 860 61.64 10.55 -41.42
N LEU A 861 62.02 10.41 -40.14
CA LEU A 861 61.10 10.53 -39.00
C LEU A 861 60.65 11.99 -38.84
N ALA A 862 61.53 12.98 -39.03
CA ALA A 862 61.18 14.38 -39.00
C ALA A 862 60.22 14.72 -40.16
N GLY A 863 60.43 14.14 -41.35
CA GLY A 863 59.59 14.32 -42.52
C GLY A 863 58.19 13.73 -42.32
N ALA A 864 58.08 12.56 -41.70
CA ALA A 864 56.80 11.91 -41.37
C ALA A 864 56.01 12.71 -40.32
N ALA A 865 56.67 13.29 -39.34
CA ALA A 865 56.03 14.12 -38.32
C ALA A 865 55.42 15.41 -38.92
N VAL A 866 56.13 16.05 -39.89
CA VAL A 866 55.65 17.21 -40.58
C VAL A 866 54.45 16.86 -41.45
N LEU A 867 54.43 15.71 -42.15
CA LEU A 867 53.31 15.23 -42.94
C LEU A 867 52.07 14.89 -42.08
N CYS A 868 52.29 14.29 -40.91
CA CYS A 868 51.17 14.02 -39.94
C CYS A 868 50.60 15.32 -39.36
N ALA A 869 51.42 16.32 -39.07
CA ALA A 869 50.97 17.62 -38.61
C ALA A 869 50.20 18.39 -39.73
N ALA A 870 50.65 18.30 -40.96
CA ALA A 870 49.93 18.87 -42.12
C ALA A 870 48.56 18.16 -42.36
N ALA A 871 48.50 16.85 -42.21
CA ALA A 871 47.24 16.12 -42.35
C ALA A 871 46.25 16.44 -41.20
N ALA A 872 46.73 16.55 -39.96
CA ALA A 872 45.93 16.99 -38.84
C ALA A 872 45.41 18.42 -39.00
N TRP A 873 46.25 19.35 -39.52
CA TRP A 873 45.88 20.72 -39.80
C TRP A 873 44.78 20.81 -40.89
N MET A 874 44.91 20.01 -41.97
CA MET A 874 43.93 19.92 -43.03
C MET A 874 42.58 19.30 -42.52
N HIS A 875 42.65 18.34 -41.62
CA HIS A 875 41.49 17.73 -41.02
C HIS A 875 40.72 18.73 -40.12
N ILE A 876 41.43 19.49 -39.30
CA ILE A 876 40.88 20.54 -38.45
C ILE A 876 40.25 21.65 -39.31
N ARG A 877 40.88 22.03 -40.42
CA ARG A 877 40.34 23.06 -41.35
C ARG A 877 39.09 22.61 -42.11
N ARG A 878 38.99 21.29 -42.42
CA ARG A 878 37.76 20.69 -43.00
C ARG A 878 36.61 20.65 -41.97
N LYS A 879 36.89 20.41 -40.70
CA LYS A 879 35.85 20.46 -39.64
C LYS A 879 35.39 21.91 -39.36
N ALA A 880 36.26 22.89 -39.47
CA ALA A 880 35.89 24.29 -39.28
C ALA A 880 34.97 24.82 -40.42
N ASN A 881 35.21 24.39 -41.64
CA ASN A 881 34.40 24.78 -42.79
C ASN A 881 33.02 24.03 -42.85
N ALA A 882 32.91 22.88 -42.22
CA ALA A 882 31.65 22.15 -42.14
C ALA A 882 30.68 22.70 -41.07
N LYS A 883 31.13 23.56 -40.14
CA LYS A 883 30.29 24.20 -39.12
C LYS A 883 29.76 25.60 -39.53
N GLY A 884 30.16 26.13 -40.69
CA GLY A 884 29.78 27.44 -41.16
C GLY A 884 28.57 27.53 -42.13
N GLY A 885 27.92 26.43 -42.43
CA GLY A 885 26.88 26.33 -43.44
C GLY A 885 25.51 25.87 -42.94
N LYS A 886 24.93 26.58 -41.96
CA LYS A 886 23.49 26.52 -41.70
C LYS A 886 22.98 27.81 -41.06
N ARG A 887 22.79 28.80 -41.92
CA ARG A 887 21.83 29.88 -41.69
C ARG A 887 21.46 30.48 -43.03
N ARG A 888 20.30 30.11 -43.54
CA ARG A 888 19.33 30.75 -44.44
C ARG A 888 18.67 29.66 -45.30
N GLU A 889 17.54 29.26 -44.91
CA GLU A 889 16.19 29.48 -45.41
C GLU A 889 15.21 28.83 -44.44
#